data_c19bc211c060389448b5bf22f24df13a
#
_entry.id   c19bc211c060389448b5bf22f24df13a
#
_cell.length_a   1.000
_cell.length_b   1.000
_cell.length_c   1.000
_cell.angle_alpha   90.00
_cell.angle_beta   90.00
_cell.angle_gamma   90.00
#
_symmetry.space_group_name_H-M   'P 1'
#
loop_
_entity.id
_entity.type
_entity.pdbx_description
1 polymer ?
#
loop_
_entity_poly.entity_id
_entity_poly.type
_entity_poly.pdbx_seq_one_letter_code
_entity_poly.pdbx_strand_id
1 'polypeptide(L)'
;MRRPLCVFCAGMLGVELVYAFLPQTELFVPFAAFFVALCLLLCIFEKTRAAALCILLGAAAGMASVLYTENRMEQLRVRYAGRPLVLTAEVETVSDSYYPGIVDAVLHVKEVNGQTVSFRVECETLPDCEAGQRVQGRFTLAAPAAGSRVDRYTDGIALLAVPDEDKPDLEVLGESGSFRARTHRLQQKLSASLRRRMDGSTGGVLAAMTVGDRSHLSAALRSAYRGAGLSHVLVVSGMHVSILCGDILSFLIPYEWEQSYRSRKRRAVFRSLLAFLLMGVTGFTPSVCRAAVAVWVSTLGVWVYGAPDTLTSLAVAGIAMTAGNSYAACDIGFELSFAAVLGTVAGGACVRRAREWYCRRFWKKAKNPVKRPWYLKLPMRLWGLAESACIAACASAATFPVLVLRGLSVSVWAVASSVAVLWLVQPMLLLGLGTAFAGLVPALAPVYGLLSRAAVLLTGLMDRWALWLAEKPGTGLYFDTAYAAIVCLVLIGLCWLAFRWKVRLRAAVPCILLTAAVAVGLGNALSRDVVHIDLVGSANAPAVVITQNETAVVLFRGGASTQNAVENQLARRGVQNVELLVDLRTKPQMACTLEAARTVRAEQMAANTAQELRCTPARVEVLRTRGGSLARLTIGNRQFVTLSGNVELAEPVSAQWLLASPAKPTAVRYGNVLALRRYDWLESGDALPASLSLRRGGGLKAE
;
A
#
# COMPACT_ATOMS: atom_id res chain seq x y z
N MET A 1 24.45 -24.68 -10.29
CA MET A 1 23.43 -23.70 -9.87
C MET A 1 22.63 -23.22 -11.08
N ARG A 2 21.28 -23.30 -11.07
CA ARG A 2 20.47 -22.99 -12.27
C ARG A 2 20.07 -21.50 -12.40
N ARG A 3 20.16 -20.69 -11.33
CA ARG A 3 19.70 -19.28 -11.29
C ARG A 3 20.54 -18.44 -10.32
N PRO A 4 21.79 -18.12 -10.65
CA PRO A 4 22.68 -17.38 -9.74
C PRO A 4 22.15 -15.98 -9.41
N LEU A 5 21.54 -15.30 -10.39
CA LEU A 5 21.02 -13.94 -10.23
C LEU A 5 19.83 -13.86 -9.24
N CYS A 6 18.97 -14.89 -9.20
CA CYS A 6 17.88 -14.95 -8.23
C CYS A 6 18.40 -15.08 -6.80
N VAL A 7 19.46 -15.85 -6.61
CA VAL A 7 20.07 -16.05 -5.29
C VAL A 7 20.82 -14.81 -4.84
N PHE A 8 21.51 -14.14 -5.76
CA PHE A 8 22.15 -12.84 -5.53
C PHE A 8 21.11 -11.79 -5.11
N CYS A 9 20.01 -11.65 -5.87
CA CYS A 9 18.94 -10.72 -5.57
C CYS A 9 18.29 -11.00 -4.20
N ALA A 10 18.09 -12.27 -3.85
CA ALA A 10 17.55 -12.65 -2.54
C ALA A 10 18.50 -12.24 -1.40
N GLY A 11 19.80 -12.36 -1.57
CA GLY A 11 20.80 -11.86 -0.61
C GLY A 11 20.75 -10.33 -0.48
N MET A 12 20.67 -9.63 -1.60
CA MET A 12 20.61 -8.16 -1.65
C MET A 12 19.34 -7.63 -0.96
N LEU A 13 18.15 -8.05 -1.41
CA LEU A 13 16.88 -7.64 -0.84
C LEU A 13 16.74 -8.06 0.63
N GLY A 14 17.29 -9.22 1.01
CA GLY A 14 17.27 -9.69 2.39
C GLY A 14 17.97 -8.72 3.34
N VAL A 15 19.14 -8.20 2.97
CA VAL A 15 19.88 -7.21 3.77
C VAL A 15 19.15 -5.87 3.78
N GLU A 16 18.65 -5.39 2.64
CA GLU A 16 17.90 -4.12 2.55
C GLU A 16 16.66 -4.15 3.45
N LEU A 17 15.87 -5.22 3.43
CA LEU A 17 14.70 -5.39 4.30
C LEU A 17 15.09 -5.50 5.78
N VAL A 18 16.07 -6.35 6.12
CA VAL A 18 16.49 -6.51 7.52
C VAL A 18 17.01 -5.20 8.10
N TYR A 19 17.80 -4.45 7.35
CA TYR A 19 18.31 -3.16 7.81
C TYR A 19 17.18 -2.15 8.05
N ALA A 20 16.19 -2.08 7.17
CA ALA A 20 15.07 -1.16 7.30
C ALA A 20 14.19 -1.44 8.54
N PHE A 21 14.01 -2.73 8.90
CA PHE A 21 13.21 -3.13 10.06
C PHE A 21 13.98 -3.18 11.37
N LEU A 22 15.31 -3.31 11.32
CA LEU A 22 16.20 -3.35 12.49
C LEU A 22 17.24 -2.22 12.43
N PRO A 23 16.85 -0.96 12.13
CA PRO A 23 17.81 0.11 12.04
C PRO A 23 18.34 0.43 13.44
N GLN A 24 19.64 0.59 13.55
CA GLN A 24 20.33 1.10 14.76
C GLN A 24 20.13 0.23 16.03
N THR A 25 19.60 -0.97 15.91
CA THR A 25 19.53 -1.86 17.06
C THR A 25 20.86 -2.58 17.26
N GLU A 26 21.24 -2.79 18.51
CA GLU A 26 22.37 -3.65 18.88
C GLU A 26 22.25 -5.05 18.29
N LEU A 27 21.06 -5.41 17.82
CA LEU A 27 20.74 -6.70 17.19
C LEU A 27 21.17 -6.81 15.71
N PHE A 28 21.31 -5.71 14.97
CA PHE A 28 21.69 -5.77 13.55
C PHE A 28 23.09 -6.35 13.33
N VAL A 29 24.07 -5.89 14.10
CA VAL A 29 25.47 -6.34 13.98
C VAL A 29 25.61 -7.83 14.27
N PRO A 30 25.10 -8.37 15.43
CA PRO A 30 25.17 -9.80 15.69
C PRO A 30 24.37 -10.65 14.70
N PHE A 31 23.22 -10.15 14.19
CA PHE A 31 22.48 -10.83 13.14
C PHE A 31 23.27 -10.91 11.83
N ALA A 32 23.88 -9.80 11.39
CA ALA A 32 24.70 -9.76 10.20
C ALA A 32 25.94 -10.69 10.34
N ALA A 33 26.61 -10.67 11.49
CA ALA A 33 27.73 -11.55 11.80
C ALA A 33 27.33 -13.03 11.75
N PHE A 34 26.20 -13.39 12.39
CA PHE A 34 25.66 -14.74 12.34
C PHE A 34 25.33 -15.19 10.90
N PHE A 35 24.70 -14.31 10.12
CA PHE A 35 24.36 -14.60 8.72
C PHE A 35 25.59 -14.83 7.86
N VAL A 36 26.61 -14.00 8.00
CA VAL A 36 27.90 -14.15 7.30
C VAL A 36 28.59 -15.46 7.72
N ALA A 37 28.65 -15.75 9.03
CA ALA A 37 29.24 -16.99 9.54
C ALA A 37 28.51 -18.23 9.01
N LEU A 38 27.17 -18.20 8.96
CA LEU A 38 26.36 -19.29 8.39
C LEU A 38 26.66 -19.48 6.88
N CYS A 39 26.75 -18.40 6.13
CA CYS A 39 27.08 -18.47 4.70
C CYS A 39 28.48 -18.98 4.48
N LEU A 40 29.46 -18.59 5.28
CA LEU A 40 30.84 -19.09 5.22
C LEU A 40 30.89 -20.58 5.55
N LEU A 41 30.15 -21.03 6.55
CA LEU A 41 29.98 -22.45 6.89
C LEU A 41 29.38 -23.24 5.70
N LEU A 42 28.38 -22.70 5.04
CA LEU A 42 27.77 -23.31 3.85
C LEU A 42 28.71 -23.34 2.63
N CYS A 43 29.72 -22.47 2.58
CA CYS A 43 30.76 -22.49 1.55
C CYS A 43 31.72 -23.70 1.68
N ILE A 44 31.79 -24.35 2.84
CA ILE A 44 32.61 -25.55 3.05
C ILE A 44 32.04 -26.72 2.23
N PHE A 45 30.74 -26.77 2.05
CA PHE A 45 30.10 -27.86 1.31
C PHE A 45 30.04 -27.54 -0.19
N GLU A 46 30.62 -28.39 -1.02
CA GLU A 46 30.67 -28.21 -2.50
C GLU A 46 29.31 -27.97 -3.14
N LYS A 47 28.23 -28.64 -2.66
CA LYS A 47 26.88 -28.52 -3.21
C LYS A 47 26.24 -27.16 -2.95
N THR A 48 26.58 -26.46 -1.89
CA THR A 48 26.01 -25.18 -1.47
C THR A 48 26.92 -24.00 -1.70
N ARG A 49 28.23 -24.24 -1.94
CA ARG A 49 29.28 -23.21 -2.07
C ARG A 49 28.92 -22.10 -3.06
N ALA A 50 28.54 -22.46 -4.30
CA ALA A 50 28.19 -21.46 -5.30
C ALA A 50 26.95 -20.62 -4.92
N ALA A 51 25.98 -21.22 -4.23
CA ALA A 51 24.80 -20.51 -3.75
C ALA A 51 25.15 -19.57 -2.59
N ALA A 52 25.93 -20.04 -1.63
CA ALA A 52 26.38 -19.24 -0.50
C ALA A 52 27.24 -18.03 -0.95
N LEU A 53 28.14 -18.22 -1.91
CA LEU A 53 28.92 -17.13 -2.50
C LEU A 53 28.01 -16.09 -3.19
N CYS A 54 27.01 -16.53 -3.97
CA CYS A 54 26.06 -15.61 -4.60
C CYS A 54 25.22 -14.83 -3.57
N ILE A 55 24.80 -15.46 -2.47
CA ILE A 55 24.09 -14.79 -1.37
C ILE A 55 25.00 -13.76 -0.70
N LEU A 56 26.25 -14.12 -0.39
CA LEU A 56 27.21 -13.19 0.22
C LEU A 56 27.50 -11.99 -0.66
N LEU A 57 27.71 -12.21 -1.97
CA LEU A 57 27.90 -11.11 -2.92
C LEU A 57 26.66 -10.23 -3.02
N GLY A 58 25.47 -10.84 -3.05
CA GLY A 58 24.20 -10.10 -3.00
C GLY A 58 24.05 -9.30 -1.70
N ALA A 59 24.33 -9.90 -0.56
CA ALA A 59 24.27 -9.24 0.75
C ALA A 59 25.27 -8.07 0.83
N ALA A 60 26.49 -8.24 0.32
CA ALA A 60 27.48 -7.16 0.25
C ALA A 60 27.00 -6.01 -0.65
N ALA A 61 26.39 -6.32 -1.81
CA ALA A 61 25.80 -5.31 -2.69
C ALA A 61 24.61 -4.59 -2.03
N GLY A 62 23.74 -5.32 -1.31
CA GLY A 62 22.65 -4.77 -0.54
C GLY A 62 23.14 -3.83 0.56
N MET A 63 24.18 -4.23 1.30
CA MET A 63 24.79 -3.35 2.32
C MET A 63 25.39 -2.09 1.69
N ALA A 64 26.08 -2.22 0.57
CA ALA A 64 26.62 -1.05 -0.15
C ALA A 64 25.49 -0.11 -0.63
N SER A 65 24.38 -0.66 -1.13
CA SER A 65 23.19 0.11 -1.50
C SER A 65 22.57 0.86 -0.31
N VAL A 66 22.46 0.20 0.84
CA VAL A 66 21.96 0.80 2.09
C VAL A 66 22.87 1.94 2.54
N LEU A 67 24.18 1.69 2.63
CA LEU A 67 25.15 2.70 3.04
C LEU A 67 25.17 3.91 2.10
N TYR A 68 25.03 3.66 0.79
CA TYR A 68 24.93 4.73 -0.21
C TYR A 68 23.68 5.57 0.01
N THR A 69 22.52 4.92 0.20
CA THR A 69 21.24 5.61 0.42
C THR A 69 21.27 6.43 1.71
N GLU A 70 21.73 5.83 2.82
CA GLU A 70 21.85 6.52 4.10
C GLU A 70 22.79 7.72 4.03
N ASN A 71 23.97 7.54 3.46
CA ASN A 71 24.93 8.63 3.31
C ASN A 71 24.37 9.77 2.45
N ARG A 72 23.66 9.45 1.36
CA ARG A 72 23.00 10.44 0.51
C ARG A 72 21.92 11.21 1.28
N MET A 73 21.08 10.52 2.05
CA MET A 73 20.01 11.16 2.83
C MET A 73 20.60 12.03 3.95
N GLU A 74 21.65 11.56 4.63
CA GLU A 74 22.33 12.32 5.68
C GLU A 74 23.05 13.57 5.12
N GLN A 75 23.69 13.46 3.96
CA GLN A 75 24.28 14.63 3.29
C GLN A 75 23.24 15.70 2.95
N LEU A 76 22.07 15.31 2.45
CA LEU A 76 20.97 16.23 2.18
C LEU A 76 20.47 16.89 3.47
N ARG A 77 20.36 16.13 4.54
CA ARG A 77 19.94 16.59 5.86
C ARG A 77 20.93 17.60 6.42
N VAL A 78 22.21 17.28 6.49
CA VAL A 78 23.25 18.16 7.03
C VAL A 78 23.36 19.44 6.22
N ARG A 79 23.21 19.36 4.90
CA ARG A 79 23.36 20.51 4.00
C ARG A 79 22.18 21.47 4.05
N TYR A 80 20.95 20.98 4.17
CA TYR A 80 19.75 21.77 3.93
C TYR A 80 18.79 21.89 5.12
N ALA A 81 18.84 21.03 6.12
CA ALA A 81 17.90 21.07 7.23
C ALA A 81 18.13 22.30 8.14
N GLY A 82 17.04 22.87 8.65
CA GLY A 82 17.03 23.96 9.61
C GLY A 82 17.32 25.36 9.03
N ARG A 83 17.32 25.51 7.71
CA ARG A 83 17.60 26.78 7.03
C ARG A 83 16.47 27.19 6.12
N PRO A 84 16.09 28.47 6.08
CA PRO A 84 15.16 28.99 5.08
C PRO A 84 15.87 29.06 3.70
N LEU A 85 15.29 28.41 2.70
CA LEU A 85 15.86 28.26 1.36
C LEU A 85 14.81 28.60 0.32
N VAL A 86 15.24 29.19 -0.78
CA VAL A 86 14.39 29.37 -1.97
C VAL A 86 14.50 28.10 -2.81
N LEU A 87 13.38 27.39 -2.94
CA LEU A 87 13.29 26.16 -3.72
C LEU A 87 12.54 26.41 -5.04
N THR A 88 13.10 25.91 -6.14
CA THR A 88 12.37 25.73 -7.39
C THR A 88 12.10 24.22 -7.53
N ALA A 89 10.84 23.84 -7.55
CA ALA A 89 10.45 22.43 -7.53
C ALA A 89 9.35 22.13 -8.54
N GLU A 90 9.27 20.87 -8.94
CA GLU A 90 8.17 20.30 -9.71
C GLU A 90 7.24 19.55 -8.76
N VAL A 91 5.95 19.85 -8.82
CA VAL A 91 4.92 19.15 -8.05
C VAL A 91 4.70 17.77 -8.67
N GLU A 92 5.10 16.70 -7.96
CA GLU A 92 4.95 15.31 -8.46
C GLU A 92 3.59 14.71 -8.17
N THR A 93 3.11 14.88 -6.94
CA THR A 93 1.80 14.37 -6.49
C THR A 93 1.16 15.39 -5.57
N VAL A 94 -0.16 15.43 -5.60
CA VAL A 94 -0.98 16.31 -4.76
C VAL A 94 -2.04 15.47 -4.09
N SER A 95 -2.31 15.73 -2.83
CA SER A 95 -3.43 15.17 -2.07
C SER A 95 -4.12 16.27 -1.26
N ASP A 96 -5.42 16.10 -1.05
CA ASP A 96 -6.22 17.08 -0.33
C ASP A 96 -5.72 17.24 1.11
N SER A 97 -5.43 18.47 1.52
CA SER A 97 -5.05 18.82 2.88
C SER A 97 -6.26 19.09 3.77
N TYR A 98 -6.00 19.38 5.04
CA TYR A 98 -7.03 19.72 6.03
C TYR A 98 -7.70 21.07 5.76
N TYR A 99 -6.93 22.03 5.26
CA TYR A 99 -7.42 23.38 5.00
C TYR A 99 -7.78 23.55 3.52
N PRO A 100 -8.97 24.17 3.19
CA PRO A 100 -9.28 24.48 1.80
C PRO A 100 -8.28 25.49 1.24
N GLY A 101 -7.91 25.33 -0.01
CA GLY A 101 -6.88 26.13 -0.65
C GLY A 101 -5.45 25.75 -0.27
N ILE A 102 -5.28 24.64 0.48
CA ILE A 102 -3.99 24.06 0.82
C ILE A 102 -3.98 22.59 0.43
N VAL A 103 -2.86 22.12 -0.06
CA VAL A 103 -2.67 20.73 -0.49
C VAL A 103 -1.41 20.14 0.14
N ASP A 104 -1.44 18.85 0.39
CA ASP A 104 -0.26 18.07 0.72
C ASP A 104 0.39 17.62 -0.57
N ALA A 105 1.65 17.93 -0.79
CA ALA A 105 2.33 17.66 -2.04
C ALA A 105 3.71 17.04 -1.86
N VAL A 106 4.08 16.16 -2.78
CA VAL A 106 5.46 15.73 -2.95
C VAL A 106 6.10 16.56 -4.05
N LEU A 107 7.16 17.26 -3.70
CA LEU A 107 7.90 18.16 -4.57
C LEU A 107 9.24 17.55 -4.98
N HIS A 108 9.53 17.56 -6.26
CA HIS A 108 10.86 17.25 -6.78
C HIS A 108 11.66 18.56 -6.93
N VAL A 109 12.55 18.81 -6.00
CA VAL A 109 13.40 20.01 -6.00
C VAL A 109 14.40 19.92 -7.14
N LYS A 110 14.41 20.94 -7.99
CA LYS A 110 15.32 21.09 -9.13
C LYS A 110 16.42 22.09 -8.86
N GLU A 111 16.13 23.13 -8.06
CA GLU A 111 17.08 24.16 -7.71
C GLU A 111 16.90 24.60 -6.26
N VAL A 112 18.00 24.86 -5.58
CA VAL A 112 18.07 25.46 -4.24
C VAL A 112 18.94 26.70 -4.32
N ASN A 113 18.37 27.87 -4.05
CA ASN A 113 19.07 29.17 -4.16
C ASN A 113 19.78 29.35 -5.53
N GLY A 114 19.15 28.89 -6.65
CA GLY A 114 19.71 28.96 -8.00
C GLY A 114 20.74 27.87 -8.34
N GLN A 115 21.08 26.95 -7.42
CA GLN A 115 21.93 25.80 -7.68
C GLN A 115 21.11 24.59 -8.07
N THR A 116 21.45 23.92 -9.16
CA THR A 116 20.78 22.71 -9.65
C THR A 116 21.02 21.55 -8.69
N VAL A 117 19.92 20.92 -8.26
CA VAL A 117 19.91 19.76 -7.35
C VAL A 117 18.81 18.78 -7.79
N SER A 118 18.78 17.60 -7.19
CA SER A 118 17.72 16.62 -7.49
C SER A 118 17.44 15.75 -6.26
N PHE A 119 16.39 16.11 -5.54
CA PHE A 119 15.87 15.32 -4.42
C PHE A 119 14.38 15.61 -4.21
N ARG A 120 13.69 14.77 -3.43
CA ARG A 120 12.28 14.91 -3.12
C ARG A 120 12.07 15.41 -1.72
N VAL A 121 11.07 16.26 -1.56
CA VAL A 121 10.58 16.75 -0.27
C VAL A 121 9.07 16.61 -0.22
N GLU A 122 8.54 16.39 0.97
CA GLU A 122 7.10 16.41 1.24
C GLU A 122 6.73 17.75 1.88
N CYS A 123 5.68 18.37 1.39
CA CYS A 123 5.13 19.62 1.94
C CYS A 123 3.66 19.39 2.29
N GLU A 124 3.31 19.51 3.58
CA GLU A 124 1.95 19.27 4.09
C GLU A 124 1.04 20.52 4.02
N THR A 125 1.57 21.68 3.65
CA THR A 125 0.84 22.97 3.68
C THR A 125 1.16 23.83 2.47
N LEU A 126 1.10 23.22 1.28
CA LEU A 126 1.33 23.98 0.04
C LEU A 126 0.02 24.68 -0.40
N PRO A 127 0.03 25.96 -0.82
CA PRO A 127 -1.12 26.57 -1.47
C PRO A 127 -1.60 25.77 -2.67
N ASP A 128 -2.89 25.90 -3.02
CA ASP A 128 -3.54 25.12 -4.06
C ASP A 128 -2.74 25.12 -5.37
N CYS A 129 -2.29 23.95 -5.76
CA CYS A 129 -1.49 23.73 -6.96
C CYS A 129 -1.80 22.36 -7.55
N GLU A 130 -1.49 22.18 -8.82
CA GLU A 130 -1.73 20.93 -9.52
C GLU A 130 -0.43 20.15 -9.77
N ALA A 131 -0.56 18.82 -9.78
CA ALA A 131 0.57 17.96 -10.13
C ALA A 131 1.03 18.23 -11.58
N GLY A 132 2.35 18.36 -11.75
CA GLY A 132 2.97 18.72 -13.02
C GLY A 132 3.27 20.21 -13.18
N GLN A 133 2.91 21.07 -12.22
CA GLN A 133 3.31 22.47 -12.17
C GLN A 133 4.72 22.64 -11.60
N ARG A 134 5.37 23.74 -11.97
CA ARG A 134 6.61 24.21 -11.33
C ARG A 134 6.28 25.32 -10.36
N VAL A 135 6.79 25.20 -9.17
CA VAL A 135 6.59 26.15 -8.08
C VAL A 135 7.93 26.67 -7.58
N GLN A 136 7.96 27.93 -7.20
CA GLN A 136 9.09 28.55 -6.54
C GLN A 136 8.61 29.22 -5.26
N GLY A 137 9.33 29.04 -4.17
CA GLY A 137 8.95 29.63 -2.89
C GLY A 137 10.06 29.49 -1.85
N ARG A 138 9.85 30.12 -0.71
CA ARG A 138 10.74 30.02 0.44
C ARG A 138 10.22 28.95 1.39
N PHE A 139 11.07 27.99 1.71
CA PHE A 139 10.76 26.88 2.59
C PHE A 139 11.85 26.65 3.62
N THR A 140 11.45 26.25 4.81
CA THR A 140 12.37 25.71 5.82
C THR A 140 12.30 24.18 5.73
N LEU A 141 13.46 23.55 5.54
CA LEU A 141 13.55 22.09 5.41
C LEU A 141 13.79 21.43 6.75
N ALA A 142 13.02 20.42 7.10
CA ALA A 142 13.13 19.65 8.34
C ALA A 142 13.42 18.18 8.07
N ALA A 143 14.12 17.52 8.99
CA ALA A 143 14.31 16.07 8.92
C ALA A 143 13.01 15.34 9.31
N PRO A 144 12.67 14.22 8.64
CA PRO A 144 11.52 13.40 9.03
C PRO A 144 11.74 12.79 10.43
N ALA A 145 10.66 12.64 11.20
CA ALA A 145 10.71 11.99 12.50
C ALA A 145 11.16 10.52 12.38
N ALA A 146 11.85 10.00 13.40
CA ALA A 146 12.42 8.65 13.38
C ALA A 146 11.38 7.57 13.07
N GLY A 147 10.17 7.65 13.62
CA GLY A 147 9.11 6.67 13.42
C GLY A 147 8.49 6.64 12.00
N SER A 148 8.56 7.74 11.25
CA SER A 148 8.06 7.85 9.87
C SER A 148 9.16 7.82 8.81
N ARG A 149 10.40 7.62 9.24
CA ARG A 149 11.59 7.71 8.38
C ARG A 149 11.59 6.65 7.28
N VAL A 150 11.28 5.39 7.63
CA VAL A 150 11.27 4.29 6.67
C VAL A 150 10.25 4.51 5.57
N ASP A 151 9.02 4.91 5.93
CA ASP A 151 7.96 5.13 4.96
C ASP A 151 8.31 6.27 3.98
N ARG A 152 8.86 7.38 4.49
CA ARG A 152 9.27 8.51 3.65
C ARG A 152 10.48 8.18 2.77
N TYR A 153 11.47 7.50 3.33
CA TYR A 153 12.64 7.06 2.54
C TYR A 153 12.27 6.05 1.46
N THR A 154 11.21 5.25 1.67
CA THR A 154 10.65 4.35 0.64
C THR A 154 10.21 5.12 -0.59
N ASP A 155 9.55 6.27 -0.41
CA ASP A 155 9.14 7.18 -1.49
C ASP A 155 10.29 8.06 -2.01
N GLY A 156 11.48 7.94 -1.42
CA GLY A 156 12.65 8.74 -1.76
C GLY A 156 12.58 10.18 -1.23
N ILE A 157 11.73 10.44 -0.24
CA ILE A 157 11.56 11.73 0.41
C ILE A 157 12.66 11.92 1.45
N ALA A 158 13.58 12.84 1.18
CA ALA A 158 14.73 13.09 2.03
C ALA A 158 14.41 14.03 3.20
N LEU A 159 13.58 15.04 2.97
CA LEU A 159 13.28 16.14 3.90
C LEU A 159 11.81 16.54 3.78
N LEU A 160 11.31 17.17 4.83
CA LEU A 160 10.01 17.83 4.87
C LEU A 160 10.19 19.32 4.58
N ALA A 161 9.35 19.88 3.74
CA ALA A 161 9.33 21.31 3.44
C ALA A 161 8.18 21.97 4.18
N VAL A 162 8.49 22.97 4.98
CA VAL A 162 7.50 23.82 5.66
C VAL A 162 7.59 25.20 5.01
N PRO A 163 6.51 25.74 4.43
CA PRO A 163 6.49 27.08 3.88
C PRO A 163 6.78 28.10 4.99
N ASP A 164 7.47 29.19 4.65
CA ASP A 164 7.75 30.28 5.58
C ASP A 164 6.42 31.03 5.87
N GLU A 165 6.02 31.06 7.16
CA GLU A 165 4.73 31.65 7.57
C GLU A 165 4.70 33.18 7.39
N ASP A 166 5.85 33.85 7.50
CA ASP A 166 5.95 35.33 7.41
C ASP A 166 5.81 35.87 5.99
N LYS A 167 6.11 35.06 4.97
CA LYS A 167 5.96 35.40 3.55
C LYS A 167 5.76 34.13 2.72
N PRO A 168 4.55 33.68 2.52
CA PRO A 168 4.27 32.61 1.57
C PRO A 168 4.38 33.15 0.13
N ASP A 169 5.58 33.56 -0.28
CA ASP A 169 5.88 33.93 -1.66
C ASP A 169 5.97 32.66 -2.51
N LEU A 170 4.84 31.93 -2.62
CA LEU A 170 4.78 30.80 -3.54
C LEU A 170 4.35 31.32 -4.92
N GLU A 171 5.26 31.27 -5.86
CA GLU A 171 4.99 31.60 -7.26
C GLU A 171 4.84 30.31 -8.08
N VAL A 172 3.71 30.21 -8.81
CA VAL A 172 3.51 29.13 -9.78
C VAL A 172 4.12 29.60 -11.11
N LEU A 173 5.27 29.02 -11.46
CA LEU A 173 6.03 29.36 -12.67
C LEU A 173 5.40 28.81 -13.96
N GLY A 174 4.34 28.00 -13.83
CA GLY A 174 3.65 27.36 -14.96
C GLY A 174 3.86 25.85 -15.04
N GLU A 175 3.55 25.27 -16.19
CA GLU A 175 3.62 23.81 -16.39
C GLU A 175 5.05 23.30 -16.59
N SER A 176 5.37 22.17 -15.99
CA SER A 176 6.64 21.47 -16.24
C SER A 176 6.63 20.76 -17.60
N GLY A 177 7.75 20.87 -18.31
CA GLY A 177 8.00 20.12 -19.54
C GLY A 177 8.53 18.71 -19.34
N SER A 178 8.66 18.22 -18.09
CA SER A 178 9.23 16.92 -17.78
C SER A 178 8.39 15.77 -18.35
N PHE A 179 9.03 14.62 -18.59
CA PHE A 179 8.33 13.42 -19.07
C PHE A 179 7.22 13.02 -18.08
N ARG A 180 7.48 13.09 -16.79
CA ARG A 180 6.54 12.76 -15.74
C ARG A 180 5.31 13.68 -15.76
N ALA A 181 5.50 15.00 -15.86
CA ALA A 181 4.41 15.96 -15.98
C ALA A 181 3.58 15.74 -17.25
N ARG A 182 4.23 15.46 -18.39
CA ARG A 182 3.52 15.18 -19.65
C ARG A 182 2.67 13.91 -19.57
N THR A 183 3.21 12.83 -18.98
CA THR A 183 2.46 11.57 -18.81
C THR A 183 1.35 11.71 -17.78
N HIS A 184 1.53 12.48 -16.71
CA HIS A 184 0.48 12.80 -15.76
C HIS A 184 -0.67 13.59 -16.40
N ARG A 185 -0.39 14.61 -17.22
CA ARG A 185 -1.43 15.32 -17.98
C ARG A 185 -2.17 14.40 -18.96
N LEU A 186 -1.45 13.47 -19.59
CA LEU A 186 -2.09 12.45 -20.42
C LEU A 186 -3.01 11.55 -19.58
N GLN A 187 -2.57 11.10 -18.42
CA GLN A 187 -3.38 10.33 -17.47
C GLN A 187 -4.67 11.09 -17.11
N GLN A 188 -4.56 12.37 -16.73
CA GLN A 188 -5.72 13.19 -16.39
C GLN A 188 -6.71 13.34 -17.55
N LYS A 189 -6.21 13.59 -18.79
CA LYS A 189 -7.06 13.68 -19.98
C LYS A 189 -7.79 12.37 -20.27
N LEU A 190 -7.11 11.22 -20.15
CA LEU A 190 -7.69 9.92 -20.35
C LEU A 190 -8.72 9.59 -19.23
N SER A 191 -8.41 9.91 -17.99
CA SER A 191 -9.32 9.75 -16.85
C SER A 191 -10.58 10.62 -16.99
N ALA A 192 -10.43 11.89 -17.33
CA ALA A 192 -11.55 12.77 -17.59
C ALA A 192 -12.43 12.29 -18.75
N SER A 193 -11.80 11.76 -19.82
CA SER A 193 -12.51 11.13 -20.93
C SER A 193 -13.35 9.94 -20.48
N LEU A 194 -12.82 9.04 -19.64
CA LEU A 194 -13.52 7.90 -19.10
C LEU A 194 -14.74 8.33 -18.25
N ARG A 195 -14.61 9.37 -17.45
CA ARG A 195 -15.67 9.83 -16.53
C ARG A 195 -16.76 10.68 -17.17
N ARG A 196 -16.52 11.21 -18.38
CA ARG A 196 -17.40 12.19 -19.04
C ARG A 196 -18.85 11.77 -19.23
N ARG A 197 -19.14 10.45 -19.40
CA ARG A 197 -20.48 9.88 -19.59
C ARG A 197 -20.77 8.69 -18.67
N MET A 198 -19.99 8.51 -17.66
CA MET A 198 -20.16 7.42 -16.67
C MET A 198 -20.49 8.03 -15.31
N ASP A 199 -21.37 7.38 -14.55
CA ASP A 199 -21.61 7.78 -13.15
C ASP A 199 -20.29 7.79 -12.38
N GLY A 200 -20.10 8.76 -11.50
CA GLY A 200 -18.82 9.07 -10.86
C GLY A 200 -18.10 7.86 -10.26
N SER A 201 -18.86 6.90 -9.70
CA SER A 201 -18.29 5.69 -9.10
C SER A 201 -17.74 4.71 -10.15
N THR A 202 -18.53 4.38 -11.16
CA THR A 202 -18.16 3.41 -12.22
C THR A 202 -17.02 3.95 -13.09
N GLY A 203 -17.08 5.23 -13.44
CA GLY A 203 -16.01 5.90 -14.16
C GLY A 203 -14.70 5.95 -13.36
N GLY A 204 -14.78 6.14 -12.06
CA GLY A 204 -13.64 6.11 -11.13
C GLY A 204 -12.96 4.74 -11.07
N VAL A 205 -13.73 3.65 -10.98
CA VAL A 205 -13.18 2.27 -11.00
C VAL A 205 -12.46 1.99 -12.32
N LEU A 206 -13.07 2.36 -13.44
CA LEU A 206 -12.47 2.12 -14.75
C LEU A 206 -11.21 2.97 -14.97
N ALA A 207 -11.19 4.23 -14.48
CA ALA A 207 -10.00 5.08 -14.52
C ALA A 207 -8.86 4.50 -13.65
N ALA A 208 -9.20 4.00 -12.45
CA ALA A 208 -8.22 3.35 -11.58
C ALA A 208 -7.58 2.12 -12.23
N MET A 209 -8.38 1.28 -12.90
CA MET A 209 -7.91 0.05 -13.55
C MET A 209 -7.11 0.29 -14.83
N THR A 210 -7.49 1.28 -15.64
CA THR A 210 -6.91 1.48 -16.99
C THR A 210 -5.71 2.42 -16.98
N VAL A 211 -5.82 3.56 -16.29
CA VAL A 211 -4.80 4.62 -16.26
C VAL A 211 -4.18 4.86 -14.88
N GLY A 212 -4.66 4.14 -13.86
CA GLY A 212 -4.10 4.24 -12.50
C GLY A 212 -4.58 5.44 -11.69
N ASP A 213 -5.56 6.21 -12.19
CA ASP A 213 -6.14 7.35 -11.46
C ASP A 213 -7.19 6.88 -10.45
N ARG A 214 -6.89 7.03 -9.17
CA ARG A 214 -7.73 6.61 -8.03
C ARG A 214 -8.40 7.77 -7.32
N SER A 215 -8.16 9.00 -7.73
CA SER A 215 -8.65 10.21 -7.05
C SER A 215 -10.18 10.25 -6.98
N HIS A 216 -10.85 9.64 -7.94
CA HIS A 216 -12.32 9.62 -8.07
C HIS A 216 -12.97 8.31 -7.61
N LEU A 217 -12.23 7.46 -6.89
CA LEU A 217 -12.76 6.22 -6.35
C LEU A 217 -13.36 6.46 -4.97
N SER A 218 -14.68 6.20 -4.79
CA SER A 218 -15.34 6.38 -3.51
C SER A 218 -14.74 5.50 -2.41
N ALA A 219 -14.74 5.99 -1.17
CA ALA A 219 -14.23 5.25 -0.01
C ALA A 219 -14.98 3.92 0.18
N ALA A 220 -16.31 3.93 0.00
CA ALA A 220 -17.16 2.74 0.11
C ALA A 220 -16.76 1.66 -0.91
N LEU A 221 -16.57 2.01 -2.20
CA LEU A 221 -16.11 1.05 -3.20
C LEU A 221 -14.70 0.56 -2.91
N ARG A 222 -13.79 1.44 -2.51
CA ARG A 222 -12.42 1.07 -2.14
C ARG A 222 -12.42 0.04 -1.00
N SER A 223 -13.26 0.26 0.02
CA SER A 223 -13.45 -0.68 1.13
C SER A 223 -14.06 -2.00 0.68
N ALA A 224 -15.11 -1.97 -0.16
CA ALA A 224 -15.77 -3.16 -0.70
C ALA A 224 -14.80 -4.04 -1.54
N TYR A 225 -14.01 -3.44 -2.42
CA TYR A 225 -12.99 -4.16 -3.17
C TYR A 225 -11.89 -4.75 -2.29
N ARG A 226 -11.53 -4.03 -1.21
CA ARG A 226 -10.57 -4.53 -0.21
C ARG A 226 -11.15 -5.73 0.53
N GLY A 227 -12.38 -5.63 1.04
CA GLY A 227 -13.09 -6.70 1.70
C GLY A 227 -13.30 -7.93 0.82
N ALA A 228 -13.58 -7.74 -0.46
CA ALA A 228 -13.66 -8.82 -1.44
C ALA A 228 -12.30 -9.45 -1.81
N GLY A 229 -11.15 -8.88 -1.37
CA GLY A 229 -9.82 -9.32 -1.78
C GLY A 229 -9.44 -8.94 -3.21
N LEU A 230 -10.14 -7.98 -3.80
CA LEU A 230 -9.99 -7.52 -5.18
C LEU A 230 -9.18 -6.22 -5.30
N SER A 231 -8.53 -5.74 -4.24
CA SER A 231 -7.70 -4.52 -4.27
C SER A 231 -6.66 -4.53 -5.39
N HIS A 232 -6.13 -5.70 -5.72
CA HIS A 232 -5.15 -5.90 -6.80
C HIS A 232 -5.72 -5.64 -8.21
N VAL A 233 -7.03 -5.62 -8.39
CA VAL A 233 -7.72 -5.31 -9.65
C VAL A 233 -7.83 -3.79 -9.82
N LEU A 234 -8.06 -3.02 -8.75
CA LEU A 234 -8.12 -1.56 -8.77
C LEU A 234 -6.75 -0.90 -8.97
N VAL A 235 -5.69 -1.65 -8.75
CA VAL A 235 -4.31 -1.17 -8.94
C VAL A 235 -3.81 -1.68 -10.28
N VAL A 236 -3.26 -0.80 -11.10
CA VAL A 236 -2.62 -1.25 -12.34
C VAL A 236 -1.48 -2.20 -12.00
N SER A 237 -1.61 -3.44 -12.43
CA SER A 237 -0.73 -4.55 -12.07
C SER A 237 0.06 -5.05 -13.28
N GLY A 238 1.02 -5.95 -13.02
CA GLY A 238 1.76 -6.64 -14.09
C GLY A 238 0.85 -7.41 -15.07
N MET A 239 -0.31 -7.89 -14.60
CA MET A 239 -1.32 -8.51 -15.46
C MET A 239 -1.91 -7.50 -16.45
N HIS A 240 -2.26 -6.30 -15.98
CA HIS A 240 -2.76 -5.20 -16.82
C HIS A 240 -1.74 -4.84 -17.91
N VAL A 241 -0.46 -4.68 -17.54
CA VAL A 241 0.62 -4.41 -18.50
C VAL A 241 0.75 -5.55 -19.52
N SER A 242 0.64 -6.81 -19.07
CA SER A 242 0.74 -7.97 -19.96
C SER A 242 -0.43 -8.03 -20.96
N ILE A 243 -1.67 -7.77 -20.52
CA ILE A 243 -2.85 -7.70 -21.37
C ILE A 243 -2.72 -6.55 -22.36
N LEU A 244 -2.47 -5.34 -21.89
CA LEU A 244 -2.38 -4.16 -22.74
C LEU A 244 -1.23 -4.26 -23.74
N CYS A 245 -0.05 -4.69 -23.32
CA CYS A 245 1.11 -4.87 -24.22
C CYS A 245 1.00 -6.12 -25.13
N GLY A 246 0.24 -7.12 -24.73
CA GLY A 246 0.04 -8.36 -25.49
C GLY A 246 -1.10 -8.25 -26.50
N ASP A 247 -2.29 -7.93 -26.03
CA ASP A 247 -3.52 -7.96 -26.84
C ASP A 247 -3.60 -6.80 -27.81
N ILE A 248 -3.23 -5.58 -27.38
CA ILE A 248 -3.17 -4.43 -28.30
C ILE A 248 -2.23 -4.72 -29.45
N LEU A 249 -1.08 -5.31 -29.17
CA LEU A 249 -0.14 -5.68 -30.23
C LEU A 249 -0.68 -6.76 -31.16
N SER A 250 -1.37 -7.76 -30.60
CA SER A 250 -1.96 -8.84 -31.40
C SER A 250 -3.08 -8.34 -32.30
N PHE A 251 -3.76 -7.26 -31.87
CA PHE A 251 -4.77 -6.59 -32.69
C PHE A 251 -4.17 -5.70 -33.78
N LEU A 252 -3.04 -5.02 -33.49
CA LEU A 252 -2.40 -4.08 -34.42
C LEU A 252 -1.45 -4.74 -35.41
N ILE A 253 -0.91 -5.92 -35.10
CA ILE A 253 0.11 -6.60 -35.90
C ILE A 253 -0.45 -7.96 -36.37
N PRO A 254 -0.63 -8.17 -37.68
CA PRO A 254 -1.11 -9.44 -38.22
C PRO A 254 -0.23 -10.63 -37.82
N TYR A 255 -0.85 -11.78 -37.55
CA TYR A 255 -0.19 -13.02 -37.15
C TYR A 255 0.90 -13.48 -38.14
N GLU A 256 0.71 -13.21 -39.43
CA GLU A 256 1.66 -13.55 -40.50
C GLU A 256 3.05 -12.91 -40.28
N TRP A 257 3.12 -11.77 -39.58
CA TRP A 257 4.37 -11.10 -39.24
C TRP A 257 5.13 -11.78 -38.09
N GLU A 258 4.53 -12.72 -37.37
CA GLU A 258 5.17 -13.44 -36.27
C GLU A 258 6.24 -14.45 -36.73
N GLN A 259 6.20 -14.87 -37.98
CA GLN A 259 7.09 -15.89 -38.52
C GLN A 259 8.51 -15.36 -38.81
N SER A 260 8.67 -14.05 -39.08
CA SER A 260 9.96 -13.45 -39.36
C SER A 260 10.68 -12.98 -38.08
N TYR A 261 11.96 -13.28 -37.98
CA TYR A 261 12.82 -12.81 -36.87
C TYR A 261 12.86 -11.27 -36.77
N ARG A 262 12.86 -10.58 -37.90
CA ARG A 262 12.83 -9.10 -37.94
C ARG A 262 11.52 -8.55 -37.36
N SER A 263 10.40 -9.19 -37.65
CA SER A 263 9.10 -8.80 -37.12
C SER A 263 8.97 -9.08 -35.64
N ARG A 264 9.52 -10.19 -35.13
CA ARG A 264 9.62 -10.45 -33.69
C ARG A 264 10.43 -9.40 -32.96
N LYS A 265 11.54 -8.94 -33.51
CA LYS A 265 12.32 -7.82 -32.94
C LYS A 265 11.55 -6.51 -32.92
N ARG A 266 10.88 -6.14 -34.02
CA ARG A 266 10.06 -4.91 -34.08
C ARG A 266 8.94 -4.96 -33.04
N ARG A 267 8.25 -6.08 -32.93
CA ARG A 267 7.19 -6.30 -31.95
C ARG A 267 7.73 -6.19 -30.52
N ALA A 268 8.89 -6.76 -30.22
CA ALA A 268 9.53 -6.68 -28.91
C ALA A 268 9.91 -5.25 -28.55
N VAL A 269 10.45 -4.47 -29.49
CA VAL A 269 10.75 -3.04 -29.28
C VAL A 269 9.48 -2.23 -29.04
N PHE A 270 8.46 -2.41 -29.88
CA PHE A 270 7.19 -1.68 -29.71
C PHE A 270 6.53 -2.01 -28.36
N ARG A 271 6.56 -3.28 -27.96
CA ARG A 271 6.09 -3.74 -26.66
C ARG A 271 6.84 -3.07 -25.50
N SER A 272 8.15 -2.89 -25.66
CA SER A 272 9.00 -2.21 -24.66
C SER A 272 8.68 -0.72 -24.56
N LEU A 273 8.43 -0.06 -25.69
CA LEU A 273 8.02 1.36 -25.73
C LEU A 273 6.63 1.55 -25.12
N LEU A 274 5.69 0.67 -25.42
CA LEU A 274 4.35 0.70 -24.82
C LEU A 274 4.39 0.47 -23.30
N ALA A 275 5.22 -0.46 -22.84
CA ALA A 275 5.41 -0.69 -21.40
C ALA A 275 6.02 0.54 -20.71
N PHE A 276 6.96 1.23 -21.36
CA PHE A 276 7.53 2.49 -20.85
C PHE A 276 6.47 3.61 -20.77
N LEU A 277 5.65 3.76 -21.80
CA LEU A 277 4.57 4.74 -21.81
C LEU A 277 3.53 4.45 -20.71
N LEU A 278 3.12 3.19 -20.59
CA LEU A 278 2.20 2.77 -19.52
C LEU A 278 2.79 3.04 -18.14
N MET A 279 4.08 2.79 -17.94
CA MET A 279 4.77 3.10 -16.68
C MET A 279 4.70 4.60 -16.36
N GLY A 280 4.88 5.47 -17.34
CA GLY A 280 4.73 6.92 -17.17
C GLY A 280 3.29 7.33 -16.86
N VAL A 281 2.32 6.84 -17.63
CA VAL A 281 0.87 7.17 -17.46
C VAL A 281 0.36 6.71 -16.09
N THR A 282 0.84 5.56 -15.58
CA THR A 282 0.42 5.03 -14.26
C THR A 282 1.21 5.59 -13.07
N GLY A 283 2.05 6.60 -13.28
CA GLY A 283 2.79 7.29 -12.22
C GLY A 283 3.95 6.48 -11.62
N PHE A 284 4.57 5.59 -12.39
CA PHE A 284 5.72 4.77 -11.97
C PHE A 284 5.44 3.87 -10.76
N THR A 285 4.23 3.35 -10.65
CA THR A 285 3.90 2.42 -9.55
C THR A 285 4.82 1.17 -9.57
N PRO A 286 5.26 0.65 -8.40
CA PRO A 286 6.24 -0.44 -8.32
C PRO A 286 5.83 -1.69 -9.10
N SER A 287 4.54 -2.02 -9.08
CA SER A 287 4.02 -3.19 -9.82
C SER A 287 4.16 -3.05 -11.34
N VAL A 288 3.93 -1.83 -11.88
CA VAL A 288 4.07 -1.55 -13.31
C VAL A 288 5.54 -1.45 -13.70
N CYS A 289 6.39 -0.81 -12.88
CA CYS A 289 7.83 -0.76 -13.09
C CYS A 289 8.44 -2.17 -13.18
N ARG A 290 8.09 -3.06 -12.25
CA ARG A 290 8.49 -4.47 -12.29
C ARG A 290 8.05 -5.16 -13.59
N ALA A 291 6.81 -4.94 -14.01
CA ALA A 291 6.29 -5.55 -15.24
C ALA A 291 6.99 -4.99 -16.49
N ALA A 292 7.28 -3.70 -16.53
CA ALA A 292 8.03 -3.07 -17.62
C ALA A 292 9.45 -3.66 -17.72
N VAL A 293 10.15 -3.82 -16.59
CA VAL A 293 11.47 -4.49 -16.57
C VAL A 293 11.35 -5.92 -17.07
N ALA A 294 10.32 -6.68 -16.68
CA ALA A 294 10.12 -8.03 -17.19
C ALA A 294 9.88 -8.06 -18.72
N VAL A 295 9.16 -7.07 -19.26
CA VAL A 295 9.00 -6.89 -20.72
C VAL A 295 10.35 -6.59 -21.37
N TRP A 296 11.18 -5.74 -20.78
CA TRP A 296 12.50 -5.40 -21.32
C TRP A 296 13.47 -6.60 -21.29
N VAL A 297 13.49 -7.36 -20.20
CA VAL A 297 14.27 -8.61 -20.12
C VAL A 297 13.79 -9.62 -21.17
N SER A 298 12.47 -9.74 -21.38
CA SER A 298 11.91 -10.57 -22.45
C SER A 298 12.33 -10.09 -23.84
N THR A 299 12.36 -8.76 -24.06
CA THR A 299 12.84 -8.16 -25.32
C THR A 299 14.31 -8.47 -25.56
N LEU A 300 15.15 -8.32 -24.53
CA LEU A 300 16.56 -8.72 -24.61
C LEU A 300 16.72 -10.21 -24.94
N GLY A 301 15.86 -11.08 -24.35
CA GLY A 301 15.81 -12.50 -24.69
C GLY A 301 15.57 -12.77 -26.18
N VAL A 302 14.70 -12.00 -26.83
CA VAL A 302 14.46 -12.09 -28.28
C VAL A 302 15.73 -11.69 -29.08
N TRP A 303 16.52 -10.72 -28.59
CA TRP A 303 17.74 -10.29 -29.27
C TRP A 303 18.90 -11.28 -29.12
N VAL A 304 18.98 -11.95 -27.98
CA VAL A 304 20.07 -12.90 -27.63
C VAL A 304 19.67 -14.36 -27.88
N TYR A 305 18.50 -14.62 -28.50
CA TYR A 305 17.94 -15.97 -28.71
C TYR A 305 17.77 -16.77 -27.41
N GLY A 306 17.65 -16.09 -26.28
CA GLY A 306 17.45 -16.70 -24.97
C GLY A 306 15.96 -16.84 -24.63
N ALA A 307 15.58 -17.92 -23.96
CA ALA A 307 14.23 -18.05 -23.40
C ALA A 307 14.14 -17.18 -22.12
N PRO A 308 13.20 -16.22 -22.03
CA PRO A 308 13.02 -15.43 -20.82
C PRO A 308 12.54 -16.33 -19.68
N ASP A 309 13.21 -16.23 -18.52
CA ASP A 309 12.79 -16.90 -17.30
C ASP A 309 12.18 -15.90 -16.34
N THR A 310 10.96 -16.18 -15.87
CA THR A 310 10.17 -15.26 -15.01
C THR A 310 10.91 -14.91 -13.71
N LEU A 311 11.59 -15.87 -13.08
CA LEU A 311 12.30 -15.61 -11.84
C LEU A 311 13.57 -14.78 -12.05
N THR A 312 14.27 -15.01 -13.17
CA THR A 312 15.43 -14.18 -13.54
C THR A 312 14.99 -12.75 -13.86
N SER A 313 13.87 -12.58 -14.58
CA SER A 313 13.28 -11.25 -14.84
C SER A 313 12.88 -10.55 -13.55
N LEU A 314 12.30 -11.28 -12.58
CA LEU A 314 11.96 -10.77 -11.27
C LEU A 314 13.20 -10.30 -10.50
N ALA A 315 14.28 -11.07 -10.54
CA ALA A 315 15.54 -10.71 -9.88
C ALA A 315 16.16 -9.43 -10.49
N VAL A 316 16.18 -9.33 -11.83
CA VAL A 316 16.64 -8.11 -12.51
C VAL A 316 15.78 -6.90 -12.12
N ALA A 317 14.46 -7.07 -12.05
CA ALA A 317 13.56 -6.01 -11.61
C ALA A 317 13.84 -5.58 -10.17
N GLY A 318 14.05 -6.52 -9.25
CA GLY A 318 14.43 -6.23 -7.86
C GLY A 318 15.67 -5.38 -7.77
N ILE A 319 16.76 -5.83 -8.39
CA ILE A 319 18.03 -5.10 -8.40
C ILE A 319 17.88 -3.71 -9.02
N ALA A 320 17.17 -3.60 -10.16
CA ALA A 320 16.99 -2.31 -10.85
C ALA A 320 16.15 -1.31 -10.06
N MET A 321 15.14 -1.78 -9.33
CA MET A 321 14.24 -0.91 -8.56
C MET A 321 14.87 -0.43 -7.26
N THR A 322 15.78 -1.20 -6.64
CA THR A 322 16.45 -0.81 -5.39
C THR A 322 17.81 -0.14 -5.61
N ALA A 323 18.37 -0.17 -6.82
CA ALA A 323 19.70 0.36 -7.14
C ALA A 323 19.91 1.86 -6.80
N GLY A 324 18.85 2.66 -6.82
CA GLY A 324 18.91 4.10 -6.49
C GLY A 324 18.40 4.47 -5.10
N ASN A 325 17.66 3.55 -4.47
CA ASN A 325 17.08 3.71 -3.15
C ASN A 325 16.83 2.34 -2.53
N SER A 326 17.64 1.93 -1.58
CA SER A 326 17.53 0.63 -0.91
C SER A 326 16.20 0.45 -0.16
N TYR A 327 15.62 1.54 0.35
CA TYR A 327 14.32 1.53 1.03
C TYR A 327 13.13 1.23 0.09
N ALA A 328 13.31 1.32 -1.23
CA ALA A 328 12.28 0.92 -2.18
C ALA A 328 11.87 -0.57 -2.04
N ALA A 329 12.74 -1.42 -1.45
CA ALA A 329 12.40 -2.79 -1.09
C ALA A 329 11.29 -2.88 -0.03
N CYS A 330 11.12 -1.83 0.80
CA CYS A 330 10.13 -1.76 1.87
C CYS A 330 8.78 -1.22 1.40
N ASP A 331 8.63 -0.84 0.13
CA ASP A 331 7.36 -0.44 -0.43
C ASP A 331 6.38 -1.64 -0.45
N ILE A 332 5.18 -1.41 0.10
CA ILE A 332 4.14 -2.46 0.19
C ILE A 332 3.77 -2.98 -1.20
N GLY A 333 3.69 -2.10 -2.20
CA GLY A 333 3.41 -2.48 -3.59
C GLY A 333 4.52 -3.32 -4.20
N PHE A 334 5.79 -3.02 -3.86
CA PHE A 334 6.94 -3.84 -4.23
C PHE A 334 6.84 -5.23 -3.59
N GLU A 335 6.71 -5.32 -2.26
CA GLU A 335 6.65 -6.58 -1.53
C GLU A 335 5.50 -7.48 -2.02
N LEU A 336 4.28 -6.93 -2.11
CA LEU A 336 3.10 -7.66 -2.58
C LEU A 336 3.26 -8.12 -4.04
N SER A 337 3.83 -7.28 -4.90
CA SER A 337 4.04 -7.62 -6.31
C SER A 337 5.04 -8.77 -6.48
N PHE A 338 6.14 -8.76 -5.72
CA PHE A 338 7.13 -9.83 -5.74
C PHE A 338 6.58 -11.12 -5.15
N ALA A 339 5.91 -11.06 -4.00
CA ALA A 339 5.27 -12.21 -3.37
C ALA A 339 4.21 -12.84 -4.30
N ALA A 340 3.36 -12.03 -4.94
CA ALA A 340 2.35 -12.51 -5.87
C ALA A 340 2.96 -13.25 -7.08
N VAL A 341 4.05 -12.73 -7.66
CA VAL A 341 4.73 -13.40 -8.78
C VAL A 341 5.35 -14.73 -8.34
N LEU A 342 6.00 -14.79 -7.18
CA LEU A 342 6.49 -16.05 -6.63
C LEU A 342 5.36 -17.07 -6.44
N GLY A 343 4.22 -16.61 -5.89
CA GLY A 343 3.02 -17.42 -5.73
C GLY A 343 2.45 -17.93 -7.04
N THR A 344 2.34 -17.06 -8.05
CA THR A 344 1.83 -17.47 -9.38
C THR A 344 2.76 -18.45 -10.10
N VAL A 345 4.08 -18.29 -9.99
CA VAL A 345 5.07 -19.24 -10.53
C VAL A 345 4.95 -20.60 -9.83
N ALA A 346 4.80 -20.60 -8.50
CA ALA A 346 4.58 -21.83 -7.72
C ALA A 346 3.25 -22.50 -8.12
N GLY A 347 2.15 -21.73 -8.21
CA GLY A 347 0.85 -22.21 -8.65
C GLY A 347 0.89 -22.83 -10.04
N GLY A 348 1.51 -22.16 -11.00
CA GLY A 348 1.71 -22.71 -12.34
C GLY A 348 2.54 -24.02 -12.36
N ALA A 349 3.52 -24.15 -11.46
CA ALA A 349 4.25 -25.41 -11.30
C ALA A 349 3.38 -26.52 -10.70
N CYS A 350 2.53 -26.19 -9.71
CA CYS A 350 1.56 -27.13 -9.13
C CYS A 350 0.55 -27.61 -10.16
N VAL A 351 -0.01 -26.69 -10.95
CA VAL A 351 -0.95 -27.00 -12.03
C VAL A 351 -0.34 -27.91 -13.06
N ARG A 352 0.88 -27.62 -13.55
CA ARG A 352 1.58 -28.49 -14.51
C ARG A 352 1.76 -29.90 -13.97
N ARG A 353 2.22 -30.04 -12.70
CA ARG A 353 2.38 -31.36 -12.08
C ARG A 353 1.06 -32.08 -11.91
N ALA A 354 0.00 -31.39 -11.50
CA ALA A 354 -1.33 -31.97 -11.35
C ALA A 354 -1.89 -32.42 -12.71
N ARG A 355 -1.70 -31.62 -13.78
CA ARG A 355 -2.10 -31.97 -15.14
C ARG A 355 -1.34 -33.18 -15.67
N GLU A 356 -0.01 -33.24 -15.48
CA GLU A 356 0.80 -34.39 -15.84
C GLU A 356 0.37 -35.66 -15.08
N TRP A 357 0.12 -35.57 -13.78
CA TRP A 357 -0.36 -36.67 -12.98
C TRP A 357 -1.72 -37.17 -13.45
N TYR A 358 -2.67 -36.24 -13.71
CA TYR A 358 -3.99 -36.54 -14.24
C TYR A 358 -3.90 -37.23 -15.60
N CYS A 359 -3.10 -36.69 -16.52
CA CYS A 359 -2.89 -37.27 -17.85
C CYS A 359 -2.24 -38.66 -17.77
N ARG A 360 -1.26 -38.85 -16.88
CA ARG A 360 -0.64 -40.20 -16.68
C ARG A 360 -1.62 -41.19 -16.07
N ARG A 361 -2.50 -40.79 -15.17
CA ARG A 361 -3.42 -41.68 -14.46
C ARG A 361 -4.60 -42.08 -15.30
N PHE A 362 -5.19 -41.15 -16.05
CA PHE A 362 -6.47 -41.34 -16.74
C PHE A 362 -6.33 -41.38 -18.25
N TRP A 363 -5.32 -40.79 -18.86
CA TRP A 363 -5.21 -40.71 -20.31
C TRP A 363 -4.38 -41.84 -20.94
N LYS A 364 -3.37 -42.40 -20.27
CA LYS A 364 -2.60 -43.52 -20.78
C LYS A 364 -3.37 -44.83 -20.84
N LYS A 365 -4.50 -44.95 -20.13
CA LYS A 365 -5.35 -46.12 -20.14
C LYS A 365 -6.38 -46.16 -21.28
N ALA A 366 -6.56 -45.10 -22.04
CA ALA A 366 -7.50 -45.03 -23.16
C ALA A 366 -6.80 -45.38 -24.46
N LYS A 367 -7.02 -46.61 -24.95
CA LYS A 367 -6.43 -47.17 -26.20
C LYS A 367 -6.81 -46.38 -27.46
N ASN A 368 -7.87 -45.57 -27.46
CA ASN A 368 -8.31 -44.75 -28.62
C ASN A 368 -8.66 -43.31 -28.21
N PRO A 369 -7.98 -42.28 -28.70
CA PRO A 369 -8.23 -40.88 -28.35
C PRO A 369 -9.56 -40.32 -28.88
N VAL A 370 -10.12 -40.93 -29.92
CA VAL A 370 -11.35 -40.44 -30.62
C VAL A 370 -12.65 -40.85 -29.91
N LYS A 371 -12.67 -41.98 -29.19
CA LYS A 371 -13.88 -42.53 -28.55
C LYS A 371 -13.88 -42.30 -27.00
N ARG A 372 -13.53 -41.11 -26.56
CA ARG A 372 -13.56 -40.83 -25.12
C ARG A 372 -14.96 -40.50 -24.62
N PRO A 373 -15.46 -41.16 -23.55
CA PRO A 373 -16.74 -40.83 -22.96
C PRO A 373 -16.78 -39.36 -22.51
N TRP A 374 -17.92 -38.75 -22.63
CA TRP A 374 -18.13 -37.32 -22.32
C TRP A 374 -17.77 -36.94 -20.91
N TYR A 375 -17.94 -37.83 -19.92
CA TYR A 375 -17.60 -37.61 -18.55
C TYR A 375 -16.07 -37.50 -18.28
N LEU A 376 -15.23 -38.04 -19.17
CA LEU A 376 -13.77 -37.80 -19.13
C LEU A 376 -13.36 -36.50 -19.83
N LYS A 377 -14.26 -35.90 -20.64
CA LYS A 377 -14.05 -34.61 -21.27
C LYS A 377 -14.47 -33.43 -20.33
N LEU A 378 -15.41 -33.65 -19.42
CA LEU A 378 -15.93 -32.65 -18.51
C LEU A 378 -14.85 -32.11 -17.55
N PRO A 379 -14.01 -32.94 -16.90
CA PRO A 379 -12.91 -32.46 -16.10
C PRO A 379 -11.91 -31.57 -16.83
N MET A 380 -11.69 -31.86 -18.12
CA MET A 380 -10.81 -31.05 -18.97
C MET A 380 -11.39 -29.66 -19.28
N ARG A 381 -12.71 -29.52 -19.41
CA ARG A 381 -13.38 -28.23 -19.61
C ARG A 381 -13.34 -27.37 -18.34
N LEU A 382 -13.42 -27.99 -17.17
CA LEU A 382 -13.32 -27.33 -15.88
C LEU A 382 -11.86 -27.07 -15.45
N TRP A 383 -10.88 -27.61 -16.20
CA TRP A 383 -9.46 -27.48 -15.85
C TRP A 383 -9.02 -26.02 -15.79
N GLY A 384 -9.51 -25.17 -16.68
CA GLY A 384 -9.18 -23.73 -16.68
C GLY A 384 -9.61 -23.02 -15.39
N LEU A 385 -10.79 -23.36 -14.85
CA LEU A 385 -11.25 -22.84 -13.55
C LEU A 385 -10.36 -23.34 -12.39
N ALA A 386 -10.07 -24.65 -12.39
CA ALA A 386 -9.19 -25.23 -11.38
C ALA A 386 -7.75 -24.65 -11.43
N GLU A 387 -7.26 -24.39 -12.64
CA GLU A 387 -5.97 -23.73 -12.88
C GLU A 387 -5.97 -22.31 -12.31
N SER A 388 -6.98 -21.50 -12.65
CA SER A 388 -7.13 -20.14 -12.12
C SER A 388 -7.26 -20.14 -10.61
N ALA A 389 -8.05 -21.04 -10.01
CA ALA A 389 -8.22 -21.18 -8.57
C ALA A 389 -6.91 -21.58 -7.87
N CYS A 390 -6.15 -22.51 -8.44
CA CYS A 390 -4.87 -22.94 -7.89
C CYS A 390 -3.82 -21.81 -7.92
N ILE A 391 -3.73 -21.08 -9.05
CA ILE A 391 -2.82 -19.94 -9.19
C ILE A 391 -3.21 -18.82 -8.23
N ALA A 392 -4.51 -18.48 -8.13
CA ALA A 392 -5.01 -17.48 -7.19
C ALA A 392 -4.73 -17.88 -5.73
N ALA A 393 -4.96 -19.14 -5.36
CA ALA A 393 -4.68 -19.64 -4.02
C ALA A 393 -3.19 -19.55 -3.66
N CYS A 394 -2.30 -19.95 -4.59
CA CYS A 394 -0.86 -19.85 -4.37
C CYS A 394 -0.39 -18.39 -4.31
N ALA A 395 -0.96 -17.49 -5.11
CA ALA A 395 -0.67 -16.05 -5.04
C ALA A 395 -1.13 -15.46 -3.70
N SER A 396 -2.37 -15.77 -3.27
CA SER A 396 -2.90 -15.32 -1.97
C SER A 396 -2.08 -15.87 -0.80
N ALA A 397 -1.66 -17.13 -0.85
CA ALA A 397 -0.81 -17.74 0.17
C ALA A 397 0.58 -17.08 0.25
N ALA A 398 1.15 -16.67 -0.88
CA ALA A 398 2.44 -16.00 -0.92
C ALA A 398 2.35 -14.54 -0.44
N THR A 399 1.25 -13.84 -0.71
CA THR A 399 1.03 -12.45 -0.27
C THR A 399 0.54 -12.36 1.17
N PHE A 400 -0.05 -13.43 1.71
CA PHE A 400 -0.61 -13.48 3.07
C PHE A 400 0.39 -13.02 4.17
N PRO A 401 1.64 -13.52 4.23
CA PRO A 401 2.60 -13.07 5.24
C PRO A 401 2.87 -11.57 5.17
N VAL A 402 2.98 -11.02 3.95
CA VAL A 402 3.23 -9.58 3.74
C VAL A 402 2.05 -8.76 4.25
N LEU A 403 0.82 -9.13 3.87
CA LEU A 403 -0.40 -8.43 4.32
C LEU A 403 -0.48 -8.41 5.84
N VAL A 404 -0.23 -9.55 6.47
CA VAL A 404 -0.31 -9.71 7.92
C VAL A 404 0.77 -8.89 8.64
N LEU A 405 2.05 -8.99 8.20
CA LEU A 405 3.17 -8.27 8.81
C LEU A 405 3.04 -6.74 8.65
N ARG A 406 2.38 -6.29 7.59
CA ARG A 406 2.10 -4.87 7.35
C ARG A 406 0.78 -4.39 7.98
N GLY A 407 0.08 -5.24 8.75
CA GLY A 407 -1.19 -4.90 9.38
C GLY A 407 -2.30 -4.58 8.38
N LEU A 408 -2.26 -5.23 7.20
CA LEU A 408 -3.29 -5.07 6.18
C LEU A 408 -4.34 -6.18 6.29
N SER A 409 -5.57 -5.86 5.87
CA SER A 409 -6.66 -6.84 5.90
C SER A 409 -6.45 -7.99 4.92
N VAL A 410 -6.85 -9.17 5.36
CA VAL A 410 -6.90 -10.39 4.55
C VAL A 410 -8.35 -10.81 4.34
N SER A 411 -8.72 -11.12 3.10
CA SER A 411 -10.05 -11.63 2.78
C SER A 411 -10.02 -13.14 2.55
N VAL A 412 -10.89 -13.86 3.24
CA VAL A 412 -11.11 -15.30 2.99
C VAL A 412 -11.65 -15.54 1.57
N TRP A 413 -12.39 -14.58 1.05
CA TRP A 413 -13.02 -14.63 -0.26
C TRP A 413 -12.09 -14.35 -1.43
N ALA A 414 -10.83 -13.94 -1.19
CA ALA A 414 -9.89 -13.48 -2.23
C ALA A 414 -9.73 -14.45 -3.40
N VAL A 415 -9.67 -15.78 -3.13
CA VAL A 415 -9.53 -16.79 -4.17
C VAL A 415 -10.82 -16.92 -5.01
N ALA A 416 -11.97 -17.00 -4.33
CA ALA A 416 -13.27 -17.12 -5.02
C ALA A 416 -13.56 -15.88 -5.85
N SER A 417 -13.32 -14.68 -5.30
CA SER A 417 -13.50 -13.41 -6.00
C SER A 417 -12.56 -13.29 -7.21
N SER A 418 -11.31 -13.70 -7.07
CA SER A 418 -10.36 -13.69 -8.18
C SER A 418 -10.84 -14.58 -9.32
N VAL A 419 -11.30 -15.80 -9.03
CA VAL A 419 -11.83 -16.71 -10.06
C VAL A 419 -13.08 -16.15 -10.72
N ALA A 420 -13.97 -15.52 -9.95
CA ALA A 420 -15.20 -14.93 -10.46
C ALA A 420 -15.00 -13.70 -11.33
N VAL A 421 -13.96 -12.90 -11.07
CA VAL A 421 -13.79 -11.56 -11.66
C VAL A 421 -12.67 -11.49 -12.71
N LEU A 422 -11.62 -12.32 -12.62
CA LEU A 422 -10.45 -12.19 -13.50
C LEU A 422 -10.77 -12.26 -15.01
N TRP A 423 -11.78 -13.00 -15.41
CA TRP A 423 -12.21 -13.09 -16.82
C TRP A 423 -12.86 -11.80 -17.33
N LEU A 424 -13.39 -10.94 -16.43
CA LEU A 424 -13.95 -9.63 -16.76
C LEU A 424 -12.86 -8.57 -16.95
N VAL A 425 -11.71 -8.73 -16.28
CA VAL A 425 -10.64 -7.72 -16.27
C VAL A 425 -10.11 -7.42 -17.67
N GLN A 426 -9.86 -8.46 -18.48
CA GLN A 426 -9.33 -8.27 -19.84
C GLN A 426 -10.28 -7.47 -20.74
N PRO A 427 -11.57 -7.83 -20.92
CA PRO A 427 -12.49 -7.03 -21.73
C PRO A 427 -12.72 -5.63 -21.15
N MET A 428 -12.74 -5.47 -19.81
CA MET A 428 -12.87 -4.16 -19.16
C MET A 428 -11.68 -3.23 -19.49
N LEU A 429 -10.45 -3.75 -19.44
CA LEU A 429 -9.26 -2.97 -19.77
C LEU A 429 -9.26 -2.53 -21.25
N LEU A 430 -9.62 -3.42 -22.16
CA LEU A 430 -9.67 -3.09 -23.59
C LEU A 430 -10.78 -2.09 -23.89
N LEU A 431 -11.97 -2.28 -23.33
CA LEU A 431 -13.09 -1.35 -23.45
C LEU A 431 -12.75 0.01 -22.79
N GLY A 432 -12.15 -0.02 -21.59
CA GLY A 432 -11.74 1.18 -20.89
C GLY A 432 -10.73 1.99 -21.70
N LEU A 433 -9.68 1.36 -22.20
CA LEU A 433 -8.70 2.03 -23.03
C LEU A 433 -9.30 2.54 -24.34
N GLY A 434 -10.12 1.72 -25.02
CA GLY A 434 -10.84 2.12 -26.23
C GLY A 434 -11.78 3.32 -25.98
N THR A 435 -12.51 3.32 -24.86
CA THR A 435 -13.37 4.44 -24.44
C THR A 435 -12.53 5.68 -24.15
N ALA A 436 -11.42 5.55 -23.41
CA ALA A 436 -10.54 6.66 -23.08
C ALA A 436 -10.04 7.37 -24.35
N PHE A 437 -9.56 6.63 -25.34
CA PHE A 437 -9.07 7.20 -26.61
C PHE A 437 -10.19 7.73 -27.49
N ALA A 438 -11.31 7.00 -27.62
CA ALA A 438 -12.46 7.43 -28.43
C ALA A 438 -13.04 8.76 -27.92
N GLY A 439 -13.01 9.00 -26.61
CA GLY A 439 -13.50 10.25 -26.04
C GLY A 439 -12.58 11.44 -26.23
N LEU A 440 -11.32 11.24 -26.62
CA LEU A 440 -10.39 12.33 -26.99
C LEU A 440 -10.61 12.83 -28.44
N VAL A 441 -11.24 12.00 -29.30
CA VAL A 441 -11.43 12.29 -30.71
C VAL A 441 -12.92 12.57 -30.99
N PRO A 442 -13.34 13.81 -31.26
CA PRO A 442 -14.77 14.13 -31.47
C PRO A 442 -15.45 13.33 -32.56
N ALA A 443 -14.75 12.98 -33.64
CA ALA A 443 -15.27 12.15 -34.72
C ALA A 443 -15.66 10.71 -34.29
N LEU A 444 -15.14 10.22 -33.17
CA LEU A 444 -15.44 8.89 -32.63
C LEU A 444 -16.58 8.89 -31.58
N ALA A 445 -17.35 9.98 -31.47
CA ALA A 445 -18.44 10.10 -30.50
C ALA A 445 -19.46 8.94 -30.50
N PRO A 446 -19.91 8.37 -31.66
CA PRO A 446 -20.80 7.20 -31.66
C PRO A 446 -20.11 5.95 -31.11
N VAL A 447 -18.85 5.72 -31.47
CA VAL A 447 -18.02 4.61 -30.97
C VAL A 447 -17.81 4.75 -29.47
N TYR A 448 -17.50 5.96 -28.98
CA TYR A 448 -17.40 6.27 -27.56
C TYR A 448 -18.68 5.91 -26.81
N GLY A 449 -19.87 6.26 -27.36
CA GLY A 449 -21.16 5.95 -26.72
C GLY A 449 -21.43 4.45 -26.60
N LEU A 450 -21.03 3.65 -27.60
CA LEU A 450 -21.16 2.20 -27.56
C LEU A 450 -20.20 1.55 -26.56
N LEU A 451 -18.92 1.94 -26.64
CA LEU A 451 -17.88 1.39 -25.76
C LEU A 451 -18.14 1.74 -24.29
N SER A 452 -18.60 2.99 -24.01
CA SER A 452 -18.90 3.41 -22.65
C SER A 452 -20.06 2.61 -22.03
N ARG A 453 -21.13 2.32 -22.79
CA ARG A 453 -22.23 1.49 -22.30
C ARG A 453 -21.78 0.07 -21.96
N ALA A 454 -20.97 -0.55 -22.82
CA ALA A 454 -20.42 -1.88 -22.56
C ALA A 454 -19.49 -1.88 -21.34
N ALA A 455 -18.66 -0.85 -21.20
CA ALA A 455 -17.75 -0.71 -20.06
C ALA A 455 -18.53 -0.52 -18.73
N VAL A 456 -19.58 0.34 -18.72
CA VAL A 456 -20.46 0.54 -17.55
C VAL A 456 -21.12 -0.75 -17.11
N LEU A 457 -21.60 -1.56 -18.06
CA LEU A 457 -22.25 -2.83 -17.74
C LEU A 457 -21.29 -3.81 -17.06
N LEU A 458 -20.09 -3.98 -17.61
CA LEU A 458 -19.09 -4.90 -17.03
C LEU A 458 -18.55 -4.39 -15.68
N THR A 459 -18.27 -3.09 -15.57
CA THR A 459 -17.82 -2.49 -14.31
C THR A 459 -18.91 -2.58 -13.25
N GLY A 460 -20.16 -2.30 -13.60
CA GLY A 460 -21.30 -2.43 -12.69
C GLY A 460 -21.53 -3.85 -12.18
N LEU A 461 -21.25 -4.89 -13.01
CA LEU A 461 -21.27 -6.28 -12.54
C LEU A 461 -20.20 -6.53 -11.49
N MET A 462 -18.99 -6.00 -11.71
CA MET A 462 -17.87 -6.16 -10.79
C MET A 462 -18.11 -5.39 -9.49
N ASP A 463 -18.63 -4.16 -9.56
CA ASP A 463 -18.98 -3.34 -8.40
C ASP A 463 -20.06 -4.01 -7.54
N ARG A 464 -21.12 -4.52 -8.16
CA ARG A 464 -22.18 -5.28 -7.46
C ARG A 464 -21.63 -6.53 -6.78
N TRP A 465 -20.73 -7.25 -7.44
CA TRP A 465 -20.06 -8.41 -6.85
C TRP A 465 -19.23 -8.01 -5.63
N ALA A 466 -18.44 -6.95 -5.73
CA ALA A 466 -17.59 -6.46 -4.64
C ALA A 466 -18.43 -5.98 -3.45
N LEU A 467 -19.49 -5.19 -3.69
CA LEU A 467 -20.40 -4.69 -2.67
C LEU A 467 -21.17 -5.83 -1.99
N TRP A 468 -21.74 -6.76 -2.77
CA TRP A 468 -22.43 -7.94 -2.23
C TRP A 468 -21.53 -8.78 -1.33
N LEU A 469 -20.27 -8.93 -1.72
CA LEU A 469 -19.32 -9.73 -0.97
C LEU A 469 -18.83 -9.02 0.28
N ALA A 470 -18.73 -7.68 0.25
CA ALA A 470 -18.33 -6.87 1.40
C ALA A 470 -19.26 -7.03 2.61
N GLU A 471 -20.53 -7.39 2.38
CA GLU A 471 -21.52 -7.67 3.42
C GLU A 471 -21.38 -9.07 4.05
N LYS A 472 -20.51 -9.94 3.49
CA LYS A 472 -20.37 -11.31 3.96
C LYS A 472 -19.34 -11.42 5.09
N PRO A 473 -19.53 -12.36 6.04
CA PRO A 473 -18.53 -12.60 7.09
C PRO A 473 -17.20 -13.08 6.50
N GLY A 474 -16.09 -12.73 7.14
CA GLY A 474 -14.74 -13.09 6.71
C GLY A 474 -14.12 -12.14 5.68
N THR A 475 -14.74 -10.99 5.43
CA THR A 475 -14.17 -9.88 4.69
C THR A 475 -13.37 -9.00 5.66
N GLY A 476 -12.10 -8.71 5.31
CA GLY A 476 -11.30 -7.78 6.09
C GLY A 476 -10.83 -8.29 7.46
N LEU A 477 -10.32 -9.52 7.53
CA LEU A 477 -9.68 -10.03 8.74
C LEU A 477 -8.36 -9.32 9.00
N TYR A 478 -8.18 -8.81 10.21
CA TYR A 478 -6.96 -8.17 10.68
C TYR A 478 -6.31 -9.02 11.76
N PHE A 479 -4.97 -8.99 11.80
CA PHE A 479 -4.18 -9.72 12.76
C PHE A 479 -3.25 -8.75 13.49
N ASP A 480 -3.09 -8.91 14.80
CA ASP A 480 -2.04 -8.20 15.54
C ASP A 480 -0.67 -8.63 14.98
N THR A 481 0.15 -7.63 14.61
CA THR A 481 1.38 -7.84 13.85
C THR A 481 2.36 -8.80 14.53
N ALA A 482 2.58 -8.69 15.85
CA ALA A 482 3.51 -9.55 16.59
C ALA A 482 3.02 -11.00 16.65
N TYR A 483 1.75 -11.20 16.97
CA TYR A 483 1.12 -12.51 17.02
C TYR A 483 1.06 -13.16 15.64
N ALA A 484 0.70 -12.37 14.64
CA ALA A 484 0.61 -12.81 13.27
C ALA A 484 1.96 -13.24 12.68
N ALA A 485 3.05 -12.55 13.03
CA ALA A 485 4.40 -12.96 12.64
C ALA A 485 4.72 -14.37 13.18
N ILE A 486 4.39 -14.65 14.44
CA ILE A 486 4.59 -15.99 15.05
C ILE A 486 3.75 -17.03 14.31
N VAL A 487 2.48 -16.75 14.06
CA VAL A 487 1.59 -17.66 13.32
C VAL A 487 2.12 -17.94 11.91
N CYS A 488 2.55 -16.93 11.20
CA CYS A 488 3.15 -17.08 9.86
C CYS A 488 4.39 -17.96 9.90
N LEU A 489 5.30 -17.74 10.86
CA LEU A 489 6.50 -18.56 11.03
C LEU A 489 6.15 -20.03 11.33
N VAL A 490 5.17 -20.28 12.19
CA VAL A 490 4.69 -21.63 12.49
C VAL A 490 4.09 -22.29 11.26
N LEU A 491 3.23 -21.59 10.51
CA LEU A 491 2.61 -22.13 9.29
C LEU A 491 3.66 -22.40 8.19
N ILE A 492 4.62 -21.51 8.00
CA ILE A 492 5.73 -21.73 7.06
C ILE A 492 6.56 -22.93 7.49
N GLY A 493 6.87 -23.05 8.79
CA GLY A 493 7.59 -24.19 9.36
C GLY A 493 6.84 -25.51 9.15
N LEU A 494 5.52 -25.53 9.38
CA LEU A 494 4.69 -26.72 9.13
C LEU A 494 4.64 -27.09 7.64
N CYS A 495 4.51 -26.10 6.75
CA CYS A 495 4.56 -26.33 5.30
C CYS A 495 5.92 -26.91 4.88
N TRP A 496 7.02 -26.37 5.42
CA TRP A 496 8.37 -26.87 5.17
C TRP A 496 8.57 -28.29 5.69
N LEU A 497 8.13 -28.61 6.91
CA LEU A 497 8.16 -29.94 7.50
C LEU A 497 7.35 -30.95 6.69
N ALA A 498 6.13 -30.58 6.30
CA ALA A 498 5.27 -31.40 5.45
C ALA A 498 5.94 -31.73 4.11
N PHE A 499 6.60 -30.74 3.51
CA PHE A 499 7.38 -30.91 2.27
C PHE A 499 8.61 -31.81 2.50
N ARG A 500 9.39 -31.56 3.58
CA ARG A 500 10.63 -32.29 3.90
C ARG A 500 10.39 -33.76 4.21
N TRP A 501 9.29 -34.04 4.91
CA TRP A 501 8.91 -35.43 5.28
C TRP A 501 7.97 -36.09 4.27
N LYS A 502 7.69 -35.41 3.14
CA LYS A 502 6.79 -35.93 2.08
C LYS A 502 5.44 -36.39 2.62
N VAL A 503 4.90 -35.68 3.61
CA VAL A 503 3.59 -35.98 4.23
C VAL A 503 2.51 -35.93 3.14
N ARG A 504 1.58 -36.88 3.23
CA ARG A 504 0.46 -36.92 2.27
C ARG A 504 -0.40 -35.65 2.41
N LEU A 505 -0.71 -34.99 1.30
CA LEU A 505 -1.53 -33.77 1.27
C LEU A 505 -2.84 -33.90 2.05
N ARG A 506 -3.44 -35.10 2.05
CA ARG A 506 -4.67 -35.39 2.81
C ARG A 506 -4.50 -35.26 4.34
N ALA A 507 -3.30 -35.39 4.86
CA ALA A 507 -3.00 -35.16 6.26
C ALA A 507 -2.41 -33.78 6.54
N ALA A 508 -1.55 -33.27 5.65
CA ALA A 508 -0.92 -31.98 5.83
C ALA A 508 -1.93 -30.81 5.79
N VAL A 509 -2.86 -30.82 4.83
CA VAL A 509 -3.84 -29.73 4.67
C VAL A 509 -4.76 -29.56 5.88
N PRO A 510 -5.40 -30.62 6.43
CA PRO A 510 -6.21 -30.47 7.65
C PRO A 510 -5.40 -29.97 8.86
N CYS A 511 -4.16 -30.43 9.03
CA CYS A 511 -3.31 -29.98 10.13
C CYS A 511 -2.97 -28.48 10.01
N ILE A 512 -2.62 -28.01 8.81
CA ILE A 512 -2.32 -26.59 8.57
C ILE A 512 -3.58 -25.74 8.79
N LEU A 513 -4.73 -26.17 8.27
CA LEU A 513 -6.00 -25.46 8.47
C LEU A 513 -6.42 -25.43 9.93
N LEU A 514 -6.28 -26.54 10.65
CA LEU A 514 -6.57 -26.61 12.09
C LEU A 514 -5.64 -25.68 12.88
N THR A 515 -4.34 -25.68 12.58
CA THR A 515 -3.38 -24.78 13.23
C THR A 515 -3.73 -23.31 12.95
N ALA A 516 -4.11 -22.97 11.73
CA ALA A 516 -4.56 -21.62 11.38
C ALA A 516 -5.86 -21.24 12.12
N ALA A 517 -6.84 -22.14 12.20
CA ALA A 517 -8.10 -21.90 12.92
C ALA A 517 -7.87 -21.72 14.43
N VAL A 518 -7.04 -22.57 15.04
CA VAL A 518 -6.66 -22.46 16.46
C VAL A 518 -5.91 -21.15 16.71
N ALA A 519 -5.00 -20.78 15.82
CA ALA A 519 -4.27 -19.50 15.92
C ALA A 519 -5.21 -18.30 15.88
N VAL A 520 -6.15 -18.26 14.93
CA VAL A 520 -7.17 -17.19 14.86
C VAL A 520 -8.02 -17.16 16.12
N GLY A 521 -8.50 -18.31 16.60
CA GLY A 521 -9.29 -18.41 17.82
C GLY A 521 -8.52 -17.92 19.06
N LEU A 522 -7.25 -18.29 19.18
CA LEU A 522 -6.38 -17.87 20.28
C LEU A 522 -6.07 -16.36 20.19
N GLY A 523 -5.81 -15.82 18.99
CA GLY A 523 -5.61 -14.40 18.76
C GLY A 523 -6.82 -13.58 19.23
N ASN A 524 -8.00 -13.97 18.79
CA ASN A 524 -9.25 -13.33 19.21
C ASN A 524 -9.49 -13.42 20.73
N ALA A 525 -9.13 -14.53 21.36
CA ALA A 525 -9.28 -14.69 22.81
C ALA A 525 -8.28 -13.80 23.59
N LEU A 526 -7.06 -13.63 23.10
CA LEU A 526 -6.03 -12.79 23.72
C LEU A 526 -6.30 -11.28 23.58
N SER A 527 -7.00 -10.88 22.53
CA SER A 527 -7.32 -9.45 22.24
C SER A 527 -8.63 -8.97 22.88
N ARG A 528 -9.47 -9.88 23.40
CA ARG A 528 -10.84 -9.56 23.87
C ARG A 528 -10.94 -8.46 24.93
N ASP A 529 -9.94 -8.29 25.80
CA ASP A 529 -10.00 -7.37 26.93
C ASP A 529 -8.98 -6.23 26.83
N VAL A 530 -8.47 -5.96 25.63
CA VAL A 530 -7.50 -4.89 25.41
C VAL A 530 -8.18 -3.69 24.81
N VAL A 531 -8.03 -2.52 25.44
CA VAL A 531 -8.42 -1.22 24.89
C VAL A 531 -7.21 -0.61 24.22
N HIS A 532 -7.32 -0.31 22.94
CA HIS A 532 -6.29 0.40 22.19
C HIS A 532 -6.66 1.86 22.01
N ILE A 533 -5.71 2.75 22.21
CA ILE A 533 -5.83 4.19 21.97
C ILE A 533 -4.77 4.53 20.92
N ASP A 534 -5.21 4.83 19.72
CA ASP A 534 -4.34 5.12 18.59
C ASP A 534 -4.50 6.58 18.16
N LEU A 535 -3.38 7.28 17.93
CA LEU A 535 -3.38 8.56 17.23
C LEU A 535 -3.17 8.30 15.74
N VAL A 536 -4.03 8.87 14.91
CA VAL A 536 -3.97 8.64 13.45
C VAL A 536 -4.23 9.91 12.66
N GLY A 537 -3.64 10.00 11.46
CA GLY A 537 -3.82 11.11 10.54
C GLY A 537 -2.71 12.14 10.58
N SER A 538 -3.01 13.40 10.25
CA SER A 538 -2.04 14.48 10.21
C SER A 538 -1.42 14.74 11.58
N ALA A 539 -0.11 14.93 11.63
CA ALA A 539 0.63 15.21 12.86
C ALA A 539 0.18 16.51 13.56
N ASN A 540 -0.36 17.47 12.80
CA ASN A 540 -0.87 18.74 13.32
C ASN A 540 -2.29 18.64 13.91
N ALA A 541 -3.12 17.73 13.37
CA ALA A 541 -4.50 17.54 13.81
C ALA A 541 -4.88 16.04 13.78
N PRO A 542 -4.20 15.18 14.58
CA PRO A 542 -4.49 13.75 14.58
C PRO A 542 -5.84 13.47 15.25
N ALA A 543 -6.56 12.49 14.73
CA ALA A 543 -7.71 11.93 15.40
C ALA A 543 -7.29 10.92 16.46
N VAL A 544 -8.10 10.75 17.50
CA VAL A 544 -7.91 9.72 18.52
C VAL A 544 -8.92 8.61 18.26
N VAL A 545 -8.46 7.41 18.03
CA VAL A 545 -9.28 6.22 17.80
C VAL A 545 -9.11 5.28 18.98
N ILE A 546 -10.21 5.03 19.69
CA ILE A 546 -10.23 4.14 20.84
C ILE A 546 -11.02 2.91 20.44
N THR A 547 -10.40 1.75 20.49
CA THR A 547 -11.02 0.50 20.06
C THR A 547 -11.01 -0.55 21.15
N GLN A 548 -12.14 -1.25 21.29
CA GLN A 548 -12.24 -2.46 22.11
C GLN A 548 -13.12 -3.47 21.37
N ASN A 549 -12.58 -4.64 21.09
CA ASN A 549 -13.26 -5.66 20.28
C ASN A 549 -13.72 -5.08 18.92
N GLU A 550 -15.01 -5.14 18.63
CA GLU A 550 -15.62 -4.70 17.36
C GLU A 550 -16.20 -3.27 17.44
N THR A 551 -16.05 -2.58 18.58
CA THR A 551 -16.58 -1.23 18.81
C THR A 551 -15.46 -0.20 18.88
N ALA A 552 -15.77 1.02 18.46
CA ALA A 552 -14.84 2.15 18.56
C ALA A 552 -15.51 3.44 18.99
N VAL A 553 -14.70 4.29 19.62
CA VAL A 553 -14.98 5.69 19.90
C VAL A 553 -13.95 6.53 19.16
N VAL A 554 -14.40 7.47 18.35
CA VAL A 554 -13.53 8.33 17.54
C VAL A 554 -13.67 9.78 17.99
N LEU A 555 -12.55 10.39 18.38
CA LEU A 555 -12.44 11.83 18.58
C LEU A 555 -11.77 12.44 17.37
N PHE A 556 -12.55 13.10 16.53
CA PHE A 556 -12.13 13.61 15.26
C PHE A 556 -11.69 15.08 15.31
N ARG A 557 -10.53 15.39 14.74
CA ARG A 557 -9.98 16.74 14.66
C ARG A 557 -9.26 17.00 13.35
N GLY A 558 -9.40 16.25 12.37
CA GLY A 558 -8.61 16.37 11.14
C GLY A 558 -9.43 16.74 9.92
N GLY A 559 -8.82 16.61 8.77
CA GLY A 559 -9.43 16.74 7.44
C GLY A 559 -9.63 15.41 6.74
N ALA A 560 -9.72 15.44 5.39
CA ALA A 560 -9.94 14.24 4.57
C ALA A 560 -8.83 13.20 4.73
N SER A 561 -7.56 13.61 4.81
CA SER A 561 -6.44 12.70 5.04
C SER A 561 -6.54 11.99 6.39
N THR A 562 -6.92 12.73 7.45
CA THR A 562 -7.16 12.16 8.78
C THR A 562 -8.38 11.24 8.79
N GLN A 563 -9.45 11.57 8.07
CA GLN A 563 -10.61 10.68 7.94
C GLN A 563 -10.23 9.35 7.28
N ASN A 564 -9.48 9.38 6.19
CA ASN A 564 -8.97 8.17 5.53
C ASN A 564 -8.07 7.35 6.47
N ALA A 565 -7.26 8.01 7.30
CA ALA A 565 -6.42 7.34 8.29
C ALA A 565 -7.26 6.68 9.39
N VAL A 566 -8.32 7.34 9.87
CA VAL A 566 -9.28 6.78 10.84
C VAL A 566 -9.97 5.57 10.25
N GLU A 567 -10.52 5.65 9.03
CA GLU A 567 -11.16 4.52 8.36
C GLU A 567 -10.19 3.33 8.21
N ASN A 568 -8.95 3.59 7.83
CA ASN A 568 -7.92 2.55 7.74
C ASN A 568 -7.59 1.95 9.11
N GLN A 569 -7.53 2.75 10.18
CA GLN A 569 -7.25 2.25 11.53
C GLN A 569 -8.41 1.45 12.10
N LEU A 570 -9.64 1.92 11.94
CA LEU A 570 -10.85 1.17 12.31
C LEU A 570 -10.88 -0.19 11.60
N ALA A 571 -10.57 -0.17 10.32
CA ALA A 571 -10.46 -1.37 9.52
C ALA A 571 -9.31 -2.29 10.01
N ARG A 572 -8.14 -1.75 10.36
CA ARG A 572 -7.02 -2.52 10.96
C ARG A 572 -7.40 -3.19 12.28
N ARG A 573 -8.18 -2.51 13.11
CA ARG A 573 -8.65 -3.03 14.40
C ARG A 573 -9.86 -3.96 14.27
N GLY A 574 -10.38 -4.19 13.05
CA GLY A 574 -11.53 -5.06 12.81
C GLY A 574 -12.85 -4.48 13.34
N VAL A 575 -12.91 -3.18 13.52
CA VAL A 575 -14.11 -2.49 14.02
C VAL A 575 -15.16 -2.45 12.93
N GLN A 576 -16.35 -2.96 13.24
CA GLN A 576 -17.51 -2.91 12.35
C GLN A 576 -18.43 -1.74 12.65
N ASN A 577 -18.49 -1.30 13.92
CA ASN A 577 -19.39 -0.25 14.36
C ASN A 577 -18.66 0.83 15.16
N VAL A 578 -18.77 2.09 14.73
CA VAL A 578 -18.36 3.24 15.52
C VAL A 578 -19.54 3.61 16.43
N GLU A 579 -19.38 3.38 17.74
CA GLU A 579 -20.43 3.64 18.73
C GLU A 579 -20.61 5.15 18.94
N LEU A 580 -19.49 5.90 18.99
CA LEU A 580 -19.52 7.33 19.21
C LEU A 580 -18.48 8.03 18.35
N LEU A 581 -18.92 9.03 17.57
CA LEU A 581 -18.07 9.99 16.88
C LEU A 581 -18.20 11.34 17.55
N VAL A 582 -17.12 11.91 18.05
CA VAL A 582 -17.05 13.28 18.58
C VAL A 582 -16.21 14.11 17.62
N ASP A 583 -16.83 15.00 16.89
CA ASP A 583 -16.15 16.00 16.07
C ASP A 583 -15.79 17.21 16.95
N LEU A 584 -14.51 17.32 17.29
CA LEU A 584 -13.97 18.38 18.15
C LEU A 584 -13.73 19.69 17.42
N ARG A 585 -13.94 19.75 16.11
CA ARG A 585 -13.71 20.96 15.32
C ARG A 585 -14.81 21.98 15.61
N THR A 586 -14.41 23.21 15.91
CA THR A 586 -15.35 24.31 16.19
C THR A 586 -15.80 25.05 14.93
N LYS A 587 -15.01 24.98 13.86
CA LYS A 587 -15.29 25.58 12.53
C LYS A 587 -14.85 24.61 11.43
N PRO A 588 -15.56 23.50 11.23
CA PRO A 588 -15.19 22.54 10.18
C PRO A 588 -15.50 23.13 8.82
N GLN A 589 -14.53 23.04 7.91
CA GLN A 589 -14.72 23.46 6.52
C GLN A 589 -15.27 22.34 5.64
N MET A 590 -15.10 21.09 6.09
CA MET A 590 -15.62 19.90 5.45
C MET A 590 -16.31 19.01 6.49
N ALA A 591 -17.48 18.50 6.16
CA ALA A 591 -18.21 17.59 7.02
C ALA A 591 -17.45 16.26 7.18
N CYS A 592 -17.40 15.74 8.41
CA CYS A 592 -16.94 14.38 8.64
C CYS A 592 -18.04 13.42 8.17
N THR A 593 -17.70 12.52 7.24
CA THR A 593 -18.63 11.54 6.63
C THR A 593 -18.55 10.15 7.27
N LEU A 594 -17.78 9.99 8.37
CA LEU A 594 -17.73 8.74 9.12
C LEU A 594 -19.11 8.40 9.69
N GLU A 595 -19.58 7.21 9.39
CA GLU A 595 -20.82 6.70 9.96
C GLU A 595 -20.60 6.22 11.40
N ALA A 596 -21.44 6.68 12.33
CA ALA A 596 -21.43 6.29 13.73
C ALA A 596 -22.84 6.18 14.29
N ALA A 597 -23.06 5.32 15.27
CA ALA A 597 -24.35 5.16 15.93
C ALA A 597 -24.79 6.44 16.62
N ARG A 598 -23.84 7.20 17.18
CA ARG A 598 -24.07 8.51 17.83
C ARG A 598 -22.98 9.48 17.39
N THR A 599 -23.37 10.68 16.96
CA THR A 599 -22.43 11.75 16.57
C THR A 599 -22.70 12.99 17.42
N VAL A 600 -21.63 13.53 18.01
CA VAL A 600 -21.61 14.80 18.73
C VAL A 600 -20.63 15.74 18.01
N ARG A 601 -21.12 16.95 17.69
CA ARG A 601 -20.31 17.97 17.01
C ARG A 601 -20.11 19.16 17.94
N ALA A 602 -18.86 19.48 18.27
CA ALA A 602 -18.54 20.64 19.10
C ALA A 602 -19.04 21.96 18.50
N GLU A 603 -19.13 22.06 17.17
CA GLU A 603 -19.70 23.20 16.46
C GLU A 603 -21.17 23.51 16.91
N GLN A 604 -21.97 22.47 17.18
CA GLN A 604 -23.38 22.58 17.54
C GLN A 604 -23.62 22.82 19.04
N MET A 605 -22.56 22.67 19.87
CA MET A 605 -22.64 22.91 21.31
C MET A 605 -22.57 24.41 21.60
N ALA A 606 -23.27 24.89 22.63
CA ALA A 606 -23.12 26.25 23.09
C ALA A 606 -21.75 26.48 23.74
N ALA A 607 -21.19 27.69 23.61
CA ALA A 607 -19.90 28.01 24.23
C ALA A 607 -19.97 27.87 25.76
N ASN A 608 -18.92 27.34 26.38
CA ASN A 608 -18.78 27.05 27.81
C ASN A 608 -19.80 26.01 28.34
N THR A 609 -20.22 25.07 27.48
CA THR A 609 -21.03 23.93 27.89
C THR A 609 -20.22 22.65 27.88
N ALA A 610 -20.54 21.77 28.83
CA ALA A 610 -19.98 20.43 28.91
C ALA A 610 -21.05 19.38 28.63
N GLN A 611 -20.71 18.35 27.92
CA GLN A 611 -21.56 17.20 27.64
C GLN A 611 -20.83 15.90 28.01
N GLU A 612 -21.43 15.13 28.91
CA GLU A 612 -20.91 13.82 29.30
C GLU A 612 -21.58 12.72 28.47
N LEU A 613 -20.78 11.84 27.88
CA LEU A 613 -21.19 10.74 27.03
C LEU A 613 -20.63 9.44 27.59
N ARG A 614 -21.51 8.49 27.86
CA ARG A 614 -21.12 7.14 28.30
C ARG A 614 -21.19 6.21 27.12
N CYS A 615 -20.08 5.58 26.81
CA CYS A 615 -19.91 4.57 25.75
C CYS A 615 -18.87 3.53 26.19
N THR A 616 -18.90 2.40 25.57
CA THR A 616 -17.91 1.34 25.81
C THR A 616 -16.76 1.52 24.80
N PRO A 617 -15.45 1.56 25.19
CA PRO A 617 -14.93 1.31 26.54
C PRO A 617 -14.67 2.57 27.40
N ALA A 618 -15.08 3.74 26.95
CA ALA A 618 -14.67 5.01 27.55
C ALA A 618 -15.87 5.88 27.98
N ARG A 619 -15.65 6.69 29.02
CA ARG A 619 -16.51 7.84 29.32
C ARG A 619 -15.87 9.06 28.69
N VAL A 620 -16.60 9.79 27.88
CA VAL A 620 -16.15 10.97 27.16
C VAL A 620 -16.89 12.19 27.67
N GLU A 621 -16.18 13.19 28.16
CA GLU A 621 -16.69 14.51 28.53
C GLU A 621 -16.17 15.50 27.49
N VAL A 622 -17.07 16.15 26.78
CA VAL A 622 -16.73 17.15 25.76
C VAL A 622 -17.06 18.52 26.31
N LEU A 623 -16.08 19.40 26.38
CA LEU A 623 -16.21 20.79 26.79
C LEU A 623 -15.94 21.70 25.60
N ARG A 624 -16.87 22.57 25.27
CA ARG A 624 -16.68 23.63 24.27
C ARG A 624 -16.37 24.94 24.95
N THR A 625 -15.28 25.59 24.53
CA THR A 625 -14.92 26.95 24.91
C THR A 625 -15.13 27.93 23.75
N ARG A 626 -14.92 29.23 23.94
CA ARG A 626 -15.05 30.23 22.86
C ARG A 626 -14.05 30.05 21.75
N GLY A 627 -12.79 29.62 22.07
CA GLY A 627 -11.71 29.47 21.11
C GLY A 627 -11.46 28.04 20.63
N GLY A 628 -12.06 27.03 21.26
CA GLY A 628 -11.78 25.63 20.93
C GLY A 628 -12.67 24.65 21.68
N SER A 629 -12.28 23.38 21.63
CA SER A 629 -12.95 22.30 22.36
C SER A 629 -11.94 21.39 23.04
N LEU A 630 -12.35 20.78 24.14
CA LEU A 630 -11.58 19.81 24.90
C LEU A 630 -12.41 18.54 25.05
N ALA A 631 -11.79 17.38 24.86
CA ALA A 631 -12.39 16.11 25.23
C ALA A 631 -11.56 15.44 26.31
N ARG A 632 -12.22 15.11 27.41
CA ARG A 632 -11.67 14.30 28.50
C ARG A 632 -12.19 12.89 28.41
N LEU A 633 -11.29 11.95 28.36
CA LEU A 633 -11.56 10.53 28.28
C LEU A 633 -11.23 9.86 29.59
N THR A 634 -12.14 9.07 30.10
CA THR A 634 -11.90 8.22 31.29
C THR A 634 -12.06 6.76 30.90
N ILE A 635 -10.97 5.99 31.03
CA ILE A 635 -10.93 4.56 30.76
C ILE A 635 -10.41 3.85 32.01
N GLY A 636 -11.32 3.17 32.72
CA GLY A 636 -11.01 2.67 34.07
C GLY A 636 -10.64 3.79 35.03
N ASN A 637 -9.44 3.73 35.62
CA ASN A 637 -8.95 4.77 36.54
C ASN A 637 -8.03 5.80 35.84
N ARG A 638 -7.94 5.77 34.53
CA ARG A 638 -7.01 6.63 33.76
C ARG A 638 -7.74 7.72 33.01
N GLN A 639 -7.13 8.90 33.00
CA GLN A 639 -7.66 10.09 32.37
C GLN A 639 -6.74 10.55 31.24
N PHE A 640 -7.35 10.76 30.09
CA PHE A 640 -6.70 11.26 28.87
C PHE A 640 -7.42 12.53 28.43
N VAL A 641 -6.67 13.49 27.93
CA VAL A 641 -7.24 14.75 27.43
C VAL A 641 -6.71 15.04 26.04
N THR A 642 -7.59 15.50 25.17
CA THR A 642 -7.24 16.02 23.84
C THR A 642 -7.89 17.38 23.64
N LEU A 643 -7.23 18.25 22.88
CA LEU A 643 -7.61 19.64 22.63
C LEU A 643 -7.75 19.88 21.12
N SER A 644 -8.68 20.74 20.73
CA SER A 644 -8.82 21.24 19.37
C SER A 644 -9.04 22.75 19.40
N GLY A 645 -8.18 23.51 18.72
CA GLY A 645 -8.20 24.98 18.79
C GLY A 645 -7.57 25.56 20.06
N ASN A 646 -7.76 26.85 20.28
CA ASN A 646 -7.27 27.55 21.46
C ASN A 646 -8.25 27.41 22.62
N VAL A 647 -7.92 26.58 23.60
CA VAL A 647 -8.76 26.29 24.76
C VAL A 647 -8.25 27.09 25.97
N GLU A 648 -9.05 28.01 26.45
CA GLU A 648 -8.80 28.79 27.67
C GLU A 648 -9.79 28.36 28.76
N LEU A 649 -9.28 28.00 29.92
CA LEU A 649 -10.06 27.59 31.08
C LEU A 649 -9.65 28.40 32.31
N ALA A 650 -10.62 28.69 33.19
CA ALA A 650 -10.35 29.39 34.44
C ALA A 650 -9.44 28.57 35.39
N GLU A 651 -9.64 27.24 35.40
CA GLU A 651 -8.80 26.30 36.13
C GLU A 651 -8.30 25.20 35.18
N PRO A 652 -7.02 24.82 35.23
CA PRO A 652 -6.46 23.78 34.37
C PRO A 652 -7.01 22.40 34.75
N VAL A 653 -7.41 21.65 33.74
CA VAL A 653 -7.86 20.26 33.90
C VAL A 653 -6.66 19.35 34.12
N SER A 654 -6.69 18.48 35.12
CA SER A 654 -5.65 17.50 35.35
C SER A 654 -5.93 16.21 34.56
N ALA A 655 -4.92 15.66 33.92
CA ALA A 655 -4.96 14.38 33.23
C ALA A 655 -3.65 13.62 33.35
N GLN A 656 -3.69 12.30 33.27
CA GLN A 656 -2.47 11.50 33.27
C GLN A 656 -1.76 11.56 31.91
N TRP A 657 -2.54 11.65 30.82
CA TRP A 657 -2.06 11.67 29.46
C TRP A 657 -2.66 12.82 28.66
N LEU A 658 -1.78 13.55 27.98
CA LEU A 658 -2.18 14.50 26.94
C LEU A 658 -2.05 13.82 25.57
N LEU A 659 -3.12 13.85 24.80
CA LEU A 659 -3.19 13.27 23.47
C LEU A 659 -2.99 14.36 22.41
N ALA A 660 -1.84 14.40 21.82
CA ALA A 660 -1.41 15.27 20.70
C ALA A 660 -1.87 16.74 20.79
N SER A 661 -1.01 17.62 21.17
CA SER A 661 -1.26 19.08 21.17
C SER A 661 -0.13 19.79 20.44
N PRO A 662 -0.36 20.42 19.27
CA PRO A 662 0.67 21.16 18.54
C PRO A 662 1.23 22.34 19.32
N ALA A 663 0.39 23.04 20.10
CA ALA A 663 0.79 24.11 20.97
C ALA A 663 0.88 23.63 22.43
N LYS A 664 1.78 24.24 23.23
CA LYS A 664 1.89 23.96 24.67
C LYS A 664 0.57 24.32 25.36
N PRO A 665 -0.18 23.34 25.92
CA PRO A 665 -1.46 23.63 26.51
C PRO A 665 -1.30 24.30 27.87
N THR A 666 -1.93 25.44 28.07
CA THR A 666 -2.02 26.13 29.36
C THR A 666 -3.21 25.65 30.18
N ALA A 667 -4.24 25.12 29.52
CA ALA A 667 -5.49 24.65 30.11
C ALA A 667 -5.42 23.24 30.72
N VAL A 668 -4.30 22.51 30.60
CA VAL A 668 -4.18 21.10 31.05
C VAL A 668 -2.90 20.88 31.82
N ARG A 669 -3.02 20.23 32.99
CA ARG A 669 -1.88 19.65 33.73
C ARG A 669 -1.78 18.16 33.36
N TYR A 670 -0.65 17.73 32.83
CA TYR A 670 -0.45 16.36 32.33
C TYR A 670 0.85 15.74 32.86
N GLY A 671 0.86 14.41 32.92
CA GLY A 671 2.06 13.65 33.31
C GLY A 671 2.85 13.13 32.10
N ASN A 672 2.14 12.65 31.05
CA ASN A 672 2.73 12.04 29.86
C ASN A 672 2.08 12.60 28.60
N VAL A 673 2.77 12.47 27.46
CA VAL A 673 2.27 12.92 26.15
C VAL A 673 2.27 11.76 25.18
N LEU A 674 1.19 11.62 24.41
CA LEU A 674 1.08 10.76 23.25
C LEU A 674 1.03 11.64 22.00
N ALA A 675 1.95 11.48 21.06
CA ALA A 675 2.04 12.34 19.89
C ALA A 675 2.60 11.61 18.67
N LEU A 676 2.15 12.00 17.46
CA LEU A 676 2.65 11.48 16.18
C LEU A 676 3.98 12.11 15.75
N ARG A 677 4.29 13.28 16.27
CA ARG A 677 5.57 13.97 16.05
C ARG A 677 6.04 14.65 17.32
N ARG A 678 7.32 15.01 17.36
CA ARG A 678 7.87 15.87 18.40
C ARG A 678 7.45 17.31 18.14
N TYR A 679 6.82 17.93 19.12
CA TYR A 679 6.49 19.35 19.10
C TYR A 679 7.62 20.16 19.75
N ASP A 680 7.81 21.42 19.32
CA ASP A 680 8.93 22.28 19.76
C ASP A 680 8.92 22.59 21.27
N TRP A 681 7.77 22.47 21.92
CA TRP A 681 7.61 22.68 23.35
C TRP A 681 7.87 21.44 24.22
N LEU A 682 8.14 20.27 23.61
CA LEU A 682 8.49 19.03 24.31
C LEU A 682 10.00 18.95 24.55
N GLU A 683 10.40 18.65 25.79
CA GLU A 683 11.80 18.52 26.17
C GLU A 683 12.50 17.35 25.43
N SER A 684 13.83 17.52 25.23
CA SER A 684 14.64 16.55 24.52
C SER A 684 14.90 15.30 25.39
N GLY A 685 14.27 14.19 25.13
CA GLY A 685 14.54 12.92 25.83
C GLY A 685 13.37 11.94 25.84
N ASP A 686 12.13 12.40 25.71
CA ASP A 686 10.98 11.53 25.83
C ASP A 686 10.70 10.76 24.54
N ALA A 687 10.65 9.42 24.65
CA ALA A 687 10.09 8.58 23.61
C ALA A 687 8.58 8.87 23.52
N LEU A 688 8.12 9.32 22.36
CA LEU A 688 6.71 9.65 22.12
C LEU A 688 6.04 8.42 21.49
N PRO A 689 5.22 7.67 22.25
CA PRO A 689 4.42 6.62 21.66
C PRO A 689 3.31 7.23 20.80
N ALA A 690 2.95 6.55 19.71
CA ALA A 690 1.82 6.91 18.88
C ALA A 690 0.55 6.12 19.24
N SER A 691 0.70 5.00 19.95
CA SER A 691 -0.40 4.19 20.43
C SER A 691 -0.19 3.65 21.84
N LEU A 692 -1.28 3.38 22.53
CA LEU A 692 -1.31 2.80 23.86
C LEU A 692 -2.25 1.61 23.88
N SER A 693 -1.85 0.55 24.55
CA SER A 693 -2.73 -0.59 24.84
C SER A 693 -2.94 -0.74 26.35
N LEU A 694 -4.20 -0.82 26.75
CA LEU A 694 -4.66 -0.95 28.13
C LEU A 694 -5.30 -2.33 28.31
N ARG A 695 -4.75 -3.14 29.22
CA ARG A 695 -5.38 -4.42 29.63
C ARG A 695 -6.27 -4.20 30.86
N ARG A 696 -7.34 -4.99 31.01
CA ARG A 696 -8.31 -4.93 32.11
C ARG A 696 -7.70 -5.03 33.51
N GLY A 697 -6.47 -5.55 33.64
CA GLY A 697 -5.69 -5.62 34.89
C GLY A 697 -4.81 -4.38 35.19
N GLY A 698 -5.01 -3.25 34.44
CA GLY A 698 -4.29 -1.99 34.68
C GLY A 698 -2.90 -1.89 34.03
N GLY A 699 -2.42 -2.92 33.36
CA GLY A 699 -1.17 -2.86 32.58
C GLY A 699 -1.31 -1.92 31.39
N LEU A 700 -0.44 -0.89 31.31
CA LEU A 700 -0.32 0.01 30.18
C LEU A 700 0.93 -0.36 29.39
N LYS A 701 0.77 -0.56 28.09
CA LYS A 701 1.90 -0.75 27.17
C LYS A 701 1.83 0.37 26.13
N ALA A 702 2.92 1.08 25.97
CA ALA A 702 3.12 2.06 24.91
C ALA A 702 3.70 1.33 23.68
N GLU A 703 3.13 1.60 22.50
CA GLU A 703 3.51 0.98 21.22
C GLU A 703 3.94 2.02 20.21
#